data_590f4a9f2124a8fb3de5abe845b665a4
#
_entry.id   590f4a9f2124a8fb3de5abe845b665a4
#
_cell.length_a   1.000
_cell.length_b   1.000
_cell.length_c   1.000
_cell.angle_alpha   90.00
_cell.angle_beta   90.00
_cell.angle_gamma   90.00
#
_symmetry.space_group_name_H-M   'P 1'
#
loop_
_entity.id
_entity.type
_entity.pdbx_description
1 polymer ?
#
loop_
_entity_poly.entity_id
_entity_poly.type
_entity_poly.pdbx_seq_one_letter_code
_entity_poly.pdbx_strand_id
1 'polypeptide(L)'
;MNGLIGKMFACAGLLMVSVGLVQAGLTAEQTAKLPPPAKHEVSFAREISPLLEKSCTKCHGKGKAKGGFSIETREKLLAGGDSGATVVIGKSADSYLVELISGIDPNDVMPKKGSRLTTEQVGLVRAWIDQGLQWEEGATFAKAPVLNLTPRRPELPGDEGAHSVDRILAPYFVKRGVTTGKVVSDRLFARRVYLDTIGLLPPVKELDEFVASNAKDKRRALIRRLLDDRKSYAEHWLASWNDILRNDYAGTGFIDGGRKQITGWLYGSLYNNKPYDQFVHELINPTEHSRGFTKGIVWRGVVNASQKPPMQAAQHISQIFMGVNLKCASCHDSFINDWSLADAYALASVYADKPLEMVQCDKPTGEISDVRFIHPELGAIDPKADRAKRIEQLAKAVTSPRNGRLSRTIVNRLWARFLGRGLVEPVDEMENESWHTDLLDLLASDLVDNGYNLKFTMEQIMTSRAYQLPAVNGAEQSEKDYVFRGPLVRRMTAEQFVDAIATLTGNWKPSPAKKIEFGGANLAGVKVGFDRNDLPQGRWIWSSAEAAKGVEPGTSYFRKRFELPDKPKTADVIAAVDNSFVLLVNERNGIAGKNWEEPKFRNLANRFKKGKNLVTVSATNEGSGKNPAGLWLGIRFQFADGSKTDVVSDKSWKVSSEDADGWNKPDFDDTTWRQASELGGADMAPWGLAKRMKISGLVLAFGGRFRESLRNKTALTTALGRPNREQVTTERPSVATTLQALALTNGEVLSKLIKDGAAALAGEGGGQQRLAKRVFRAAIGRSPNQAESAMLADLSNGDNAAESIEDMLWAVTMLPEFQLIY
;
A
#
# COMPACT_ATOMS: atom_id res chain seq x y z
N MET A 1 -37.32 19.70 -73.38
CA MET A 1 -38.21 19.25 -74.47
C MET A 1 -38.86 17.93 -73.99
N ASN A 2 -40.15 18.01 -73.75
CA ASN A 2 -41.19 16.97 -73.87
C ASN A 2 -40.91 15.67 -73.04
N GLY A 3 -41.85 15.17 -72.28
CA GLY A 3 -43.35 15.47 -72.14
C GLY A 3 -44.01 14.48 -71.18
N LEU A 4 -44.95 15.01 -70.57
CA LEU A 4 -46.07 14.42 -69.90
C LEU A 4 -46.63 13.12 -70.50
N ILE A 5 -47.28 12.35 -69.63
CA ILE A 5 -48.52 11.66 -69.59
C ILE A 5 -48.38 10.46 -68.71
N GLY A 6 -48.91 10.29 -67.48
CA GLY A 6 -50.33 10.31 -67.11
C GLY A 6 -50.91 8.89 -67.22
N LYS A 7 -51.09 8.19 -66.07
CA LYS A 7 -52.20 7.33 -65.87
C LYS A 7 -52.46 7.04 -64.35
N MET A 8 -53.56 7.52 -63.88
CA MET A 8 -54.28 7.06 -62.69
C MET A 8 -54.66 5.58 -62.82
N PHE A 9 -54.36 4.81 -61.78
CA PHE A 9 -55.13 3.59 -61.49
C PHE A 9 -55.43 3.60 -59.97
N ALA A 10 -56.67 3.64 -59.68
CA ALA A 10 -57.24 3.37 -58.39
C ALA A 10 -57.06 1.89 -58.08
N CYS A 11 -56.54 1.59 -56.87
CA CYS A 11 -56.61 0.27 -56.28
C CYS A 11 -57.03 0.38 -54.83
N ALA A 12 -58.08 -0.39 -54.59
CA ALA A 12 -58.81 -0.55 -53.36
C ALA A 12 -57.89 -0.85 -52.13
N GLY A 13 -58.25 -0.23 -51.01
CA GLY A 13 -57.70 -0.54 -49.72
C GLY A 13 -57.99 -1.98 -49.29
N LEU A 14 -56.94 -2.79 -49.11
CA LEU A 14 -56.99 -3.96 -48.26
C LEU A 14 -56.45 -3.54 -46.88
N LEU A 15 -57.38 -3.34 -45.93
CA LEU A 15 -57.08 -3.35 -44.51
C LEU A 15 -56.56 -4.76 -44.16
N MET A 16 -55.29 -4.93 -44.10
CA MET A 16 -54.75 -6.06 -43.33
C MET A 16 -54.88 -5.74 -41.84
N VAL A 17 -55.90 -6.31 -41.24
CA VAL A 17 -56.03 -6.48 -39.82
C VAL A 17 -54.88 -7.46 -39.44
N SER A 18 -53.81 -6.94 -38.85
CA SER A 18 -52.81 -7.77 -38.14
C SER A 18 -53.54 -8.39 -36.95
N VAL A 19 -54.06 -9.63 -37.18
CA VAL A 19 -54.44 -10.48 -36.06
C VAL A 19 -53.17 -10.75 -35.28
N GLY A 20 -52.95 -10.00 -34.17
CA GLY A 20 -51.99 -10.36 -33.19
C GLY A 20 -52.32 -11.79 -32.74
N LEU A 21 -51.37 -12.68 -32.88
CA LEU A 21 -51.44 -13.99 -32.25
C LEU A 21 -51.61 -13.76 -30.75
N VAL A 22 -52.84 -13.88 -30.29
CA VAL A 22 -53.17 -14.01 -28.87
C VAL A 22 -52.55 -15.34 -28.45
N GLN A 23 -51.49 -15.29 -27.70
CA GLN A 23 -50.87 -16.46 -27.10
C GLN A 23 -51.97 -17.14 -26.27
N ALA A 24 -52.32 -18.39 -26.61
CA ALA A 24 -53.36 -19.13 -25.91
C ALA A 24 -52.91 -19.30 -24.45
N GLY A 25 -53.64 -18.69 -23.52
CA GLY A 25 -53.39 -18.85 -22.08
C GLY A 25 -53.53 -20.33 -21.68
N LEU A 26 -53.06 -20.64 -20.45
CA LEU A 26 -53.13 -21.98 -19.87
C LEU A 26 -54.55 -22.56 -19.95
N THR A 27 -54.66 -23.83 -20.32
CA THR A 27 -55.94 -24.55 -20.25
C THR A 27 -56.43 -24.68 -18.79
N ALA A 28 -57.72 -24.91 -18.59
CA ALA A 28 -58.24 -25.10 -17.23
C ALA A 28 -57.53 -26.23 -16.45
N GLU A 29 -57.09 -27.28 -17.13
CA GLU A 29 -56.31 -28.39 -16.52
C GLU A 29 -54.91 -27.93 -16.14
N GLN A 30 -54.26 -27.11 -16.96
CA GLN A 30 -52.94 -26.56 -16.67
C GLN A 30 -52.98 -25.54 -15.52
N THR A 31 -54.01 -24.71 -15.51
CA THR A 31 -54.25 -23.73 -14.44
C THR A 31 -54.46 -24.42 -13.08
N ALA A 32 -55.13 -25.57 -13.05
CA ALA A 32 -55.33 -26.37 -11.84
C ALA A 32 -53.99 -26.96 -11.30
N LYS A 33 -52.96 -27.07 -12.11
CA LYS A 33 -51.61 -27.55 -11.71
C LYS A 33 -50.70 -26.44 -11.17
N LEU A 34 -51.09 -25.14 -11.28
CA LEU A 34 -50.31 -24.04 -10.75
C LEU A 34 -50.21 -24.10 -9.23
N PRO A 35 -49.05 -23.83 -8.63
CA PRO A 35 -48.93 -23.65 -7.20
C PRO A 35 -49.96 -22.62 -6.66
N PRO A 36 -50.58 -22.85 -5.51
CA PRO A 36 -51.56 -21.90 -4.96
C PRO A 36 -50.82 -20.59 -4.61
N PRO A 37 -51.47 -19.42 -4.77
CA PRO A 37 -50.90 -18.16 -4.35
C PRO A 37 -50.72 -18.12 -2.82
N ALA A 38 -49.70 -17.42 -2.33
CA ALA A 38 -49.47 -17.22 -0.90
C ALA A 38 -50.68 -16.53 -0.26
N LYS A 39 -51.01 -16.91 1.00
CA LYS A 39 -52.22 -16.46 1.69
C LYS A 39 -52.04 -15.16 2.50
N HIS A 40 -50.84 -14.58 2.52
CA HIS A 40 -50.54 -13.35 3.21
C HIS A 40 -50.29 -12.20 2.22
N GLU A 41 -50.25 -10.98 2.74
CA GLU A 41 -49.85 -9.81 1.98
C GLU A 41 -48.36 -9.88 1.67
N VAL A 42 -48.00 -9.92 0.39
CA VAL A 42 -46.63 -10.14 -0.05
C VAL A 42 -45.88 -8.82 -0.08
N SER A 43 -44.75 -8.76 0.63
CA SER A 43 -43.85 -7.60 0.63
C SER A 43 -42.93 -7.63 -0.59
N PHE A 44 -42.97 -6.59 -1.42
CA PHE A 44 -42.04 -6.48 -2.54
C PHE A 44 -40.57 -6.49 -2.07
N ALA A 45 -40.22 -5.62 -1.11
CA ALA A 45 -38.84 -5.50 -0.64
C ALA A 45 -38.28 -6.76 0.02
N ARG A 46 -39.09 -7.44 0.83
CA ARG A 46 -38.57 -8.56 1.65
C ARG A 46 -38.67 -9.90 0.95
N GLU A 47 -39.62 -10.09 0.04
CA GLU A 47 -39.92 -11.40 -0.52
C GLU A 47 -39.75 -11.45 -2.05
N ILE A 48 -40.21 -10.44 -2.78
CA ILE A 48 -40.18 -10.45 -4.25
C ILE A 48 -38.88 -9.92 -4.80
N SER A 49 -38.38 -8.77 -4.33
CA SER A 49 -37.16 -8.16 -4.84
C SER A 49 -35.94 -9.09 -4.69
N PRO A 50 -35.68 -9.75 -3.55
CA PRO A 50 -34.59 -10.71 -3.42
C PRO A 50 -34.75 -11.94 -4.33
N LEU A 51 -35.99 -12.37 -4.55
CA LEU A 51 -36.29 -13.49 -5.44
C LEU A 51 -35.99 -13.15 -6.90
N LEU A 52 -36.46 -11.99 -7.36
CA LEU A 52 -36.18 -11.49 -8.70
C LEU A 52 -34.71 -11.23 -8.93
N GLU A 53 -34.03 -10.62 -7.95
CA GLU A 53 -32.62 -10.34 -8.04
C GLU A 53 -31.81 -11.63 -8.22
N LYS A 54 -32.09 -12.66 -7.43
CA LYS A 54 -31.37 -13.93 -7.47
C LYS A 54 -31.64 -14.73 -8.74
N SER A 55 -32.89 -14.72 -9.23
CA SER A 55 -33.33 -15.67 -10.23
C SER A 55 -33.50 -15.08 -11.64
N CYS A 56 -33.75 -13.76 -11.76
CA CYS A 56 -34.18 -13.14 -13.04
C CYS A 56 -33.21 -12.08 -13.57
N THR A 57 -32.57 -11.26 -12.70
CA THR A 57 -31.76 -10.10 -13.11
C THR A 57 -30.57 -10.46 -13.98
N LYS A 58 -30.01 -11.68 -13.83
CA LYS A 58 -28.86 -12.14 -14.63
C LYS A 58 -29.12 -12.09 -16.13
N CYS A 59 -30.38 -12.23 -16.56
CA CYS A 59 -30.81 -12.24 -17.97
C CYS A 59 -31.75 -11.11 -18.33
N HIS A 60 -32.53 -10.58 -17.38
CA HIS A 60 -33.62 -9.64 -17.58
C HIS A 60 -33.52 -8.34 -16.77
N GLY A 61 -32.30 -8.03 -16.21
CA GLY A 61 -32.03 -6.80 -15.48
C GLY A 61 -30.57 -6.37 -15.66
N LYS A 62 -30.15 -5.28 -15.01
CA LYS A 62 -28.78 -4.74 -15.06
C LYS A 62 -28.32 -4.46 -16.51
N GLY A 63 -29.21 -3.88 -17.34
CA GLY A 63 -28.91 -3.57 -18.74
C GLY A 63 -29.17 -4.72 -19.72
N LYS A 64 -29.66 -5.87 -19.25
CA LYS A 64 -29.96 -7.06 -20.09
C LYS A 64 -31.45 -7.26 -20.25
N ALA A 65 -31.86 -7.51 -21.47
CA ALA A 65 -33.26 -7.78 -21.84
C ALA A 65 -33.31 -8.96 -22.81
N LYS A 66 -32.98 -10.17 -22.35
CA LYS A 66 -33.05 -11.36 -23.21
C LYS A 66 -34.51 -11.62 -23.61
N GLY A 67 -34.76 -11.86 -24.93
CA GLY A 67 -36.11 -11.98 -25.47
C GLY A 67 -36.91 -10.68 -25.36
N GLY A 68 -36.27 -9.53 -25.41
CA GLY A 68 -36.88 -8.20 -25.26
C GLY A 68 -37.46 -7.90 -23.87
N PHE A 69 -37.46 -8.87 -22.96
CA PHE A 69 -38.06 -8.74 -21.62
C PHE A 69 -37.06 -8.17 -20.58
N SER A 70 -37.52 -7.16 -19.81
CA SER A 70 -36.74 -6.55 -18.73
C SER A 70 -37.58 -6.35 -17.46
N ILE A 71 -36.99 -6.68 -16.33
CA ILE A 71 -37.58 -6.44 -14.99
C ILE A 71 -36.98 -5.26 -14.28
N GLU A 72 -36.25 -4.38 -14.97
CA GLU A 72 -35.53 -3.28 -14.33
C GLU A 72 -36.41 -2.30 -13.59
N THR A 73 -37.59 -2.04 -14.14
CA THR A 73 -38.65 -1.25 -13.50
C THR A 73 -39.99 -1.93 -13.66
N ARG A 74 -40.97 -1.49 -12.87
CA ARG A 74 -42.33 -1.98 -12.98
C ARG A 74 -42.89 -1.78 -14.40
N GLU A 75 -42.64 -0.62 -15.01
CA GLU A 75 -43.08 -0.28 -16.36
C GLU A 75 -42.50 -1.22 -17.42
N LYS A 76 -41.18 -1.50 -17.33
CA LYS A 76 -40.48 -2.43 -18.22
C LYS A 76 -40.99 -3.87 -18.07
N LEU A 77 -41.25 -4.30 -16.84
CA LEU A 77 -41.83 -5.62 -16.58
C LEU A 77 -43.24 -5.74 -17.21
N LEU A 78 -44.04 -4.70 -17.09
CA LEU A 78 -45.38 -4.67 -17.69
C LEU A 78 -45.40 -4.49 -19.22
N ALA A 79 -44.36 -3.88 -19.79
CA ALA A 79 -44.22 -3.76 -21.25
C ALA A 79 -44.04 -5.11 -21.94
N GLY A 80 -43.58 -6.16 -21.20
CA GLY A 80 -43.38 -7.49 -21.73
C GLY A 80 -42.12 -7.62 -22.57
N GLY A 81 -42.06 -8.59 -23.47
CA GLY A 81 -40.90 -8.89 -24.33
C GLY A 81 -41.33 -9.30 -25.73
N ASP A 82 -40.44 -9.95 -26.47
CA ASP A 82 -40.67 -10.41 -27.85
C ASP A 82 -41.88 -11.34 -27.95
N SER A 83 -42.24 -12.04 -26.86
CA SER A 83 -43.44 -12.91 -26.78
C SER A 83 -44.71 -12.18 -26.35
N GLY A 84 -44.70 -10.84 -26.20
CA GLY A 84 -45.82 -10.03 -25.78
C GLY A 84 -45.86 -9.73 -24.28
N ALA A 85 -47.05 -9.40 -23.77
CA ALA A 85 -47.26 -9.09 -22.35
C ALA A 85 -46.99 -10.30 -21.47
N THR A 86 -46.10 -10.14 -20.47
CA THR A 86 -45.68 -11.25 -19.60
C THR A 86 -46.45 -11.32 -18.27
N VAL A 87 -47.09 -10.23 -17.88
CA VAL A 87 -47.87 -10.14 -16.62
C VAL A 87 -49.20 -9.45 -16.86
N VAL A 88 -50.26 -10.03 -16.29
CA VAL A 88 -51.61 -9.45 -16.23
C VAL A 88 -51.93 -9.13 -14.78
N ILE A 89 -51.95 -7.85 -14.44
CA ILE A 89 -52.15 -7.41 -13.03
C ILE A 89 -53.50 -7.95 -12.50
N GLY A 90 -53.47 -8.50 -11.31
CA GLY A 90 -54.63 -9.10 -10.64
C GLY A 90 -55.04 -10.46 -11.18
N LYS A 91 -54.27 -11.03 -12.13
CA LYS A 91 -54.57 -12.32 -12.77
C LYS A 91 -53.31 -13.16 -12.96
N SER A 92 -52.82 -13.71 -11.88
CA SER A 92 -51.56 -14.48 -11.92
C SER A 92 -51.66 -15.73 -12.80
N ALA A 93 -52.85 -16.35 -12.86
CA ALA A 93 -53.08 -17.53 -13.68
C ALA A 93 -53.04 -17.25 -15.20
N ASP A 94 -53.33 -15.98 -15.61
CA ASP A 94 -53.30 -15.52 -16.99
C ASP A 94 -51.97 -14.87 -17.38
N SER A 95 -50.99 -14.89 -16.46
CA SER A 95 -49.68 -14.25 -16.63
C SER A 95 -48.66 -15.23 -17.18
N TYR A 96 -48.11 -14.96 -18.38
CA TYR A 96 -47.11 -15.80 -19.04
C TYR A 96 -45.83 -15.99 -18.18
N LEU A 97 -45.48 -14.99 -17.39
CA LEU A 97 -44.40 -15.12 -16.41
C LEU A 97 -44.62 -16.30 -15.45
N VAL A 98 -45.85 -16.48 -14.97
CA VAL A 98 -46.22 -17.57 -14.05
C VAL A 98 -46.17 -18.93 -14.76
N GLU A 99 -46.59 -19.01 -16.00
CA GLU A 99 -46.48 -20.21 -16.82
C GLU A 99 -45.01 -20.64 -16.89
N LEU A 100 -44.11 -19.73 -17.28
CA LEU A 100 -42.71 -19.99 -17.45
C LEU A 100 -42.00 -20.44 -16.14
N ILE A 101 -42.29 -19.76 -15.01
CA ILE A 101 -41.59 -20.08 -13.74
C ILE A 101 -42.21 -21.31 -13.04
N SER A 102 -43.43 -21.68 -13.35
CA SER A 102 -44.07 -22.88 -12.80
C SER A 102 -43.58 -24.18 -13.48
N GLY A 103 -43.06 -24.07 -14.71
CA GLY A 103 -42.59 -25.22 -15.49
C GLY A 103 -43.70 -26.16 -15.95
N ILE A 104 -44.92 -25.67 -16.16
CA ILE A 104 -46.03 -26.43 -16.69
C ILE A 104 -45.69 -27.01 -18.07
N ASP A 105 -45.05 -26.19 -18.94
CA ASP A 105 -44.41 -26.71 -20.13
C ASP A 105 -42.94 -27.01 -19.85
N PRO A 106 -42.51 -28.28 -19.87
CA PRO A 106 -41.13 -28.64 -19.61
C PRO A 106 -40.12 -28.11 -20.65
N ASN A 107 -40.60 -27.76 -21.86
CA ASN A 107 -39.78 -27.23 -22.94
C ASN A 107 -39.57 -25.70 -22.83
N ASP A 108 -40.45 -25.00 -22.12
CA ASP A 108 -40.38 -23.53 -21.96
C ASP A 108 -40.45 -23.12 -20.51
N VAL A 109 -39.34 -23.26 -19.83
CA VAL A 109 -39.17 -23.02 -18.39
C VAL A 109 -38.19 -21.91 -18.14
N MET A 110 -38.46 -21.05 -17.18
CA MET A 110 -37.53 -20.05 -16.60
C MET A 110 -37.27 -20.34 -15.13
N PRO A 111 -36.03 -20.13 -14.68
CA PRO A 111 -34.82 -19.77 -15.43
C PRO A 111 -34.34 -20.91 -16.35
N LYS A 112 -33.86 -20.58 -17.55
CA LYS A 112 -33.23 -21.56 -18.47
C LYS A 112 -31.94 -22.18 -17.91
N LYS A 113 -31.26 -21.49 -16.98
CA LYS A 113 -30.02 -21.94 -16.28
C LYS A 113 -30.09 -21.61 -14.79
N GLY A 114 -29.62 -22.48 -13.94
CA GLY A 114 -29.65 -22.33 -12.50
C GLY A 114 -30.79 -23.09 -11.82
N SER A 115 -31.01 -22.81 -10.53
CA SER A 115 -32.08 -23.45 -9.74
C SER A 115 -33.42 -22.88 -10.13
N ARG A 116 -34.41 -23.75 -10.35
CA ARG A 116 -35.81 -23.38 -10.55
C ARG A 116 -36.38 -22.79 -9.28
N LEU A 117 -37.45 -22.01 -9.41
CA LEU A 117 -38.21 -21.53 -8.28
C LEU A 117 -38.94 -22.70 -7.60
N THR A 118 -39.05 -22.65 -6.28
CA THR A 118 -39.82 -23.63 -5.51
C THR A 118 -41.33 -23.33 -5.66
N THR A 119 -42.15 -24.30 -5.29
CA THR A 119 -43.63 -24.17 -5.28
C THR A 119 -44.06 -22.95 -4.46
N GLU A 120 -43.41 -22.73 -3.30
CA GLU A 120 -43.66 -21.60 -2.42
C GLU A 120 -43.27 -20.27 -3.10
N GLN A 121 -42.15 -20.22 -3.77
CA GLN A 121 -41.64 -19.03 -4.47
C GLN A 121 -42.57 -18.67 -5.68
N VAL A 122 -43.04 -19.66 -6.42
CA VAL A 122 -44.05 -19.44 -7.46
C VAL A 122 -45.33 -18.91 -6.82
N GLY A 123 -45.76 -19.47 -5.69
CA GLY A 123 -46.89 -19.00 -4.92
C GLY A 123 -46.78 -17.53 -4.46
N LEU A 124 -45.58 -17.10 -4.06
CA LEU A 124 -45.30 -15.69 -3.71
C LEU A 124 -45.44 -14.78 -4.92
N VAL A 125 -44.88 -15.15 -6.08
CA VAL A 125 -45.01 -14.34 -7.31
C VAL A 125 -46.46 -14.24 -7.76
N ARG A 126 -47.23 -15.33 -7.65
CA ARG A 126 -48.65 -15.33 -7.95
C ARG A 126 -49.43 -14.36 -7.06
N ALA A 127 -49.26 -14.50 -5.75
CA ALA A 127 -49.94 -13.61 -4.79
C ALA A 127 -49.58 -12.13 -5.02
N TRP A 128 -48.31 -11.83 -5.32
CA TRP A 128 -47.84 -10.48 -5.62
C TRP A 128 -48.53 -9.90 -6.86
N ILE A 129 -48.70 -10.71 -7.94
CA ILE A 129 -49.42 -10.30 -9.14
C ILE A 129 -50.91 -10.08 -8.81
N ASP A 130 -51.53 -11.00 -8.06
CA ASP A 130 -52.94 -10.96 -7.71
C ASP A 130 -53.28 -9.80 -6.79
N GLN A 131 -52.31 -9.38 -5.95
CA GLN A 131 -52.37 -8.23 -5.02
C GLN A 131 -52.06 -6.88 -5.71
N GLY A 132 -51.95 -6.84 -7.05
CA GLY A 132 -51.80 -5.59 -7.78
C GLY A 132 -50.37 -5.24 -8.19
N LEU A 133 -49.44 -6.19 -8.08
CA LEU A 133 -48.04 -6.00 -8.51
C LEU A 133 -47.38 -4.80 -7.80
N GLN A 134 -47.49 -4.78 -6.47
CA GLN A 134 -46.91 -3.72 -5.67
C GLN A 134 -45.39 -3.58 -5.94
N TRP A 135 -44.93 -2.33 -6.11
CA TRP A 135 -43.53 -2.02 -6.38
C TRP A 135 -43.16 -0.80 -5.56
N GLU A 136 -42.06 -0.89 -4.82
CA GLU A 136 -41.62 0.23 -4.00
C GLU A 136 -41.14 1.41 -4.86
N GLU A 137 -41.48 2.62 -4.44
CA GLU A 137 -41.02 3.84 -5.11
C GLU A 137 -39.49 3.92 -5.12
N GLY A 138 -38.92 4.12 -6.31
CA GLY A 138 -37.47 4.16 -6.51
C GLY A 138 -36.75 2.80 -6.57
N ALA A 139 -37.45 1.67 -6.32
CA ALA A 139 -36.87 0.35 -6.48
C ALA A 139 -36.59 0.05 -7.97
N THR A 140 -35.40 -0.39 -8.28
CA THR A 140 -34.97 -0.72 -9.64
C THR A 140 -33.95 -1.86 -9.66
N PHE A 141 -34.05 -2.72 -10.66
CA PHE A 141 -33.03 -3.70 -11.04
C PHE A 141 -32.24 -3.24 -12.27
N ALA A 142 -32.35 -1.96 -12.63
CA ALA A 142 -31.51 -1.38 -13.66
C ALA A 142 -30.02 -1.40 -13.22
N LYS A 143 -29.14 -1.37 -14.20
CA LYS A 143 -27.75 -1.13 -13.92
C LYS A 143 -27.61 0.20 -13.17
N ALA A 144 -26.92 0.18 -12.05
CA ALA A 144 -26.60 1.43 -11.36
C ALA A 144 -25.98 2.41 -12.37
N PRO A 145 -26.38 3.68 -12.39
CA PRO A 145 -25.85 4.65 -13.33
C PRO A 145 -24.32 4.65 -13.18
N VAL A 146 -23.60 4.50 -14.28
CA VAL A 146 -22.15 4.65 -14.30
C VAL A 146 -21.85 5.99 -13.67
N LEU A 147 -21.07 6.00 -12.56
CA LEU A 147 -20.63 7.24 -11.93
C LEU A 147 -20.09 8.16 -13.03
N ASN A 148 -20.61 9.38 -13.10
CA ASN A 148 -20.10 10.37 -14.03
C ASN A 148 -18.58 10.42 -13.92
N LEU A 149 -17.87 10.23 -15.03
CA LEU A 149 -16.41 10.19 -15.02
C LEU A 149 -15.81 11.49 -14.47
N THR A 150 -16.42 12.64 -14.71
CA THR A 150 -15.98 13.91 -14.13
C THR A 150 -16.45 14.00 -12.68
N PRO A 151 -15.54 14.21 -11.72
CA PRO A 151 -15.91 14.41 -10.32
C PRO A 151 -16.81 15.64 -10.20
N ARG A 152 -17.87 15.53 -9.43
CA ARG A 152 -18.75 16.66 -9.11
C ARG A 152 -18.11 17.49 -8.00
N ARG A 153 -18.47 18.76 -7.92
CA ARG A 153 -18.22 19.61 -6.75
C ARG A 153 -19.51 19.70 -5.94
N PRO A 154 -19.65 18.86 -4.90
CA PRO A 154 -20.88 18.90 -4.11
C PRO A 154 -20.98 20.22 -3.36
N GLU A 155 -22.20 20.71 -3.19
CA GLU A 155 -22.47 21.84 -2.31
C GLU A 155 -22.14 21.45 -0.87
N LEU A 156 -21.45 22.35 -0.16
CA LEU A 156 -21.08 22.13 1.23
C LEU A 156 -22.16 22.70 2.15
N PRO A 157 -22.93 21.87 2.85
CA PRO A 157 -23.96 22.34 3.77
C PRO A 157 -23.35 23.00 5.02
N GLY A 158 -24.14 23.83 5.72
CA GLY A 158 -23.79 24.37 7.02
C GLY A 158 -22.77 25.52 7.03
N ASP A 159 -22.07 25.68 8.15
CA ASP A 159 -21.16 26.80 8.40
C ASP A 159 -19.91 26.77 7.50
N GLU A 160 -19.63 27.84 6.80
CA GLU A 160 -18.46 27.97 5.91
C GLU A 160 -17.12 27.91 6.66
N GLY A 161 -17.10 28.21 7.94
CA GLY A 161 -15.90 28.09 8.79
C GLY A 161 -15.56 26.65 9.20
N ALA A 162 -16.49 25.71 9.06
CA ALA A 162 -16.27 24.32 9.45
C ALA A 162 -15.51 23.52 8.37
N HIS A 163 -14.88 22.43 8.79
CA HIS A 163 -14.09 21.55 7.93
C HIS A 163 -14.96 20.89 6.83
N SER A 164 -14.55 20.94 5.57
CA SER A 164 -15.34 20.50 4.42
C SER A 164 -15.85 19.04 4.53
N VAL A 165 -15.01 18.11 4.97
CA VAL A 165 -15.40 16.71 5.21
C VAL A 165 -16.47 16.60 6.28
N ASP A 166 -16.36 17.39 7.35
CA ASP A 166 -17.31 17.35 8.47
C ASP A 166 -18.65 17.97 8.07
N ARG A 167 -18.63 19.01 7.23
CA ARG A 167 -19.85 19.62 6.65
C ARG A 167 -20.63 18.61 5.82
N ILE A 168 -19.96 17.87 4.95
CA ILE A 168 -20.58 16.81 4.12
C ILE A 168 -21.14 15.67 4.98
N LEU A 169 -20.44 15.30 6.05
CA LEU A 169 -20.86 14.17 6.90
C LEU A 169 -21.95 14.56 7.92
N ALA A 170 -22.13 15.82 8.25
CA ALA A 170 -23.11 16.24 9.25
C ALA A 170 -24.56 15.82 8.90
N PRO A 171 -25.09 16.07 7.70
CA PRO A 171 -26.41 15.58 7.31
C PRO A 171 -26.51 14.04 7.29
N TYR A 172 -25.44 13.37 6.90
CA TYR A 172 -25.38 11.91 6.91
C TYR A 172 -25.55 11.35 8.34
N PHE A 173 -24.84 11.90 9.33
CA PHE A 173 -24.97 11.47 10.71
C PHE A 173 -26.41 11.69 11.24
N VAL A 174 -27.02 12.83 10.94
CA VAL A 174 -28.42 13.09 11.30
C VAL A 174 -29.35 12.07 10.66
N LYS A 175 -29.24 11.86 9.35
CA LYS A 175 -30.08 10.91 8.59
C LYS A 175 -29.94 9.48 9.09
N ARG A 176 -28.73 9.07 9.53
CA ARG A 176 -28.45 7.72 10.03
C ARG A 176 -28.63 7.57 11.55
N GLY A 177 -29.06 8.61 12.26
CA GLY A 177 -29.22 8.59 13.72
C GLY A 177 -27.91 8.36 14.47
N VAL A 178 -26.77 8.78 13.91
CA VAL A 178 -25.46 8.61 14.51
C VAL A 178 -25.11 9.81 15.40
N THR A 179 -25.00 9.57 16.69
CA THR A 179 -24.45 10.57 17.62
C THR A 179 -22.93 10.40 17.71
N THR A 180 -22.18 11.39 17.20
CA THR A 180 -20.73 11.37 17.28
C THR A 180 -20.25 11.77 18.66
N GLY A 181 -19.39 10.93 19.29
CA GLY A 181 -18.78 11.19 20.58
C GLY A 181 -17.72 12.30 20.56
N LYS A 182 -17.06 12.55 21.70
CA LYS A 182 -15.88 13.43 21.75
C LYS A 182 -14.74 12.83 20.91
N VAL A 183 -13.91 13.70 20.34
CA VAL A 183 -12.67 13.26 19.65
C VAL A 183 -11.72 12.60 20.65
N VAL A 184 -10.84 11.73 20.15
CA VAL A 184 -9.84 11.04 20.98
C VAL A 184 -8.89 11.99 21.69
N SER A 185 -8.27 11.53 22.77
CA SER A 185 -7.26 12.30 23.51
C SER A 185 -6.07 12.68 22.61
N ASP A 186 -5.37 13.76 22.92
CA ASP A 186 -4.19 14.18 22.19
C ASP A 186 -3.10 13.11 22.13
N ARG A 187 -2.95 12.34 23.18
CA ARG A 187 -2.01 11.23 23.23
C ARG A 187 -2.34 10.13 22.22
N LEU A 188 -3.60 9.72 22.15
CA LEU A 188 -4.06 8.71 21.20
C LEU A 188 -4.04 9.27 19.77
N PHE A 189 -4.46 10.52 19.59
CA PHE A 189 -4.36 11.21 18.31
C PHE A 189 -2.92 11.26 17.78
N ALA A 190 -1.96 11.69 18.59
CA ALA A 190 -0.56 11.77 18.18
C ALA A 190 -0.03 10.39 17.75
N ARG A 191 -0.28 9.33 18.55
CA ARG A 191 0.13 7.97 18.20
C ARG A 191 -0.48 7.52 16.85
N ARG A 192 -1.77 7.77 16.63
CA ARG A 192 -2.45 7.45 15.38
C ARG A 192 -1.82 8.18 14.19
N VAL A 193 -1.63 9.49 14.30
CA VAL A 193 -1.07 10.31 13.21
C VAL A 193 0.37 9.94 12.89
N TYR A 194 1.22 9.66 13.88
CA TYR A 194 2.60 9.20 13.64
C TYR A 194 2.62 7.88 12.87
N LEU A 195 1.81 6.91 13.29
CA LEU A 195 1.72 5.62 12.61
C LEU A 195 1.15 5.75 11.19
N ASP A 196 0.11 6.55 11.01
CA ASP A 196 -0.54 6.72 9.71
C ASP A 196 0.29 7.53 8.71
N THR A 197 1.06 8.51 9.17
CA THR A 197 1.79 9.44 8.30
C THR A 197 3.19 8.95 7.98
N ILE A 198 3.95 8.56 9.01
CA ILE A 198 5.36 8.18 8.88
C ILE A 198 5.65 6.77 9.37
N GLY A 199 4.65 6.05 9.89
CA GLY A 199 4.77 4.64 10.29
C GLY A 199 5.70 4.38 11.48
N LEU A 200 5.91 5.35 12.36
CA LEU A 200 6.75 5.26 13.54
C LEU A 200 5.96 5.56 14.81
N LEU A 201 6.46 5.10 15.94
CA LEU A 201 5.96 5.55 17.24
C LEU A 201 6.45 6.99 17.53
N PRO A 202 5.63 7.83 18.20
CA PRO A 202 6.06 9.17 18.59
C PRO A 202 7.19 9.11 19.61
N PRO A 203 8.25 9.92 19.49
CA PRO A 203 9.24 10.08 20.54
C PRO A 203 8.57 10.59 21.84
N VAL A 204 8.93 10.00 22.99
CA VAL A 204 8.28 10.32 24.28
C VAL A 204 8.30 11.81 24.57
N LYS A 205 9.44 12.48 24.35
CA LYS A 205 9.58 13.92 24.55
C LYS A 205 8.60 14.72 23.68
N GLU A 206 8.52 14.42 22.39
CA GLU A 206 7.62 15.13 21.46
C GLU A 206 6.16 14.85 21.80
N LEU A 207 5.82 13.63 22.24
CA LEU A 207 4.49 13.28 22.69
C LEU A 207 4.08 14.11 23.94
N ASP A 208 4.97 14.22 24.92
CA ASP A 208 4.70 14.99 26.13
C ASP A 208 4.56 16.49 25.84
N GLU A 209 5.44 17.06 25.01
CA GLU A 209 5.36 18.45 24.56
C GLU A 209 4.04 18.72 23.82
N PHE A 210 3.65 17.82 22.92
CA PHE A 210 2.39 17.92 22.19
C PHE A 210 1.18 17.88 23.12
N VAL A 211 1.15 16.94 24.09
CA VAL A 211 0.05 16.83 25.04
C VAL A 211 -0.04 18.06 25.96
N ALA A 212 1.10 18.57 26.41
CA ALA A 212 1.17 19.76 27.27
C ALA A 212 0.83 21.07 26.55
N SER A 213 0.93 21.10 25.22
CA SER A 213 0.65 22.31 24.44
C SER A 213 -0.83 22.70 24.50
N ASN A 214 -1.13 23.99 24.67
CA ASN A 214 -2.47 24.58 24.62
C ASN A 214 -2.79 25.26 23.28
N ALA A 215 -1.91 25.12 22.27
CA ALA A 215 -2.14 25.73 20.95
C ALA A 215 -3.40 25.14 20.29
N LYS A 216 -4.29 26.01 19.80
CA LYS A 216 -5.58 25.60 19.22
C LYS A 216 -5.44 24.74 17.96
N ASP A 217 -4.39 24.95 17.17
CA ASP A 217 -4.10 24.28 15.90
C ASP A 217 -3.03 23.19 16.01
N LYS A 218 -2.66 22.78 17.23
CA LYS A 218 -1.55 21.83 17.47
C LYS A 218 -1.69 20.51 16.69
N ARG A 219 -2.93 19.99 16.54
CA ARG A 219 -3.19 18.76 15.79
C ARG A 219 -2.88 18.93 14.31
N ARG A 220 -3.31 20.02 13.70
CA ARG A 220 -3.01 20.34 12.31
C ARG A 220 -1.52 20.58 12.09
N ALA A 221 -0.89 21.33 13.00
CA ALA A 221 0.55 21.58 12.96
C ALA A 221 1.35 20.28 13.05
N LEU A 222 0.94 19.32 13.90
CA LEU A 222 1.56 18.00 14.00
C LEU A 222 1.44 17.23 12.67
N ILE A 223 0.24 17.16 12.07
CA ILE A 223 0.02 16.48 10.80
C ILE A 223 0.95 17.06 9.71
N ARG A 224 0.99 18.40 9.56
CA ARG A 224 1.85 19.05 8.57
C ARG A 224 3.32 18.74 8.78
N ARG A 225 3.80 18.86 10.00
CA ARG A 225 5.19 18.56 10.35
C ARG A 225 5.58 17.12 9.96
N LEU A 226 4.70 16.16 10.22
CA LEU A 226 4.95 14.76 9.87
C LEU A 226 4.87 14.51 8.36
N LEU A 227 3.93 15.14 7.65
CA LEU A 227 3.87 15.09 6.19
C LEU A 227 5.10 15.74 5.54
N ASP A 228 5.70 16.74 6.18
CA ASP A 228 6.91 17.42 5.70
C ASP A 228 8.21 16.66 6.04
N ASP A 229 8.17 15.66 6.90
CA ASP A 229 9.29 14.74 7.09
C ASP A 229 9.43 13.82 5.87
N ARG A 230 10.04 14.37 4.81
CA ARG A 230 10.16 13.74 3.49
C ARG A 230 10.73 12.34 3.54
N LYS A 231 11.76 12.13 4.38
CA LYS A 231 12.44 10.85 4.51
C LYS A 231 11.52 9.80 5.14
N SER A 232 11.00 10.08 6.34
CA SER A 232 10.15 9.12 7.05
C SER A 232 8.84 8.85 6.32
N TYR A 233 8.27 9.88 5.66
CA TYR A 233 7.13 9.75 4.76
C TYR A 233 7.42 8.80 3.60
N ALA A 234 8.51 9.03 2.86
CA ALA A 234 8.86 8.18 1.72
C ALA A 234 9.12 6.73 2.14
N GLU A 235 9.85 6.51 3.23
CA GLU A 235 10.13 5.18 3.76
C GLU A 235 8.87 4.43 4.22
N HIS A 236 7.90 5.13 4.80
CA HIS A 236 6.63 4.54 5.20
C HIS A 236 5.76 4.15 4.00
N TRP A 237 5.53 5.12 3.11
CA TRP A 237 4.63 4.92 1.97
C TRP A 237 5.20 4.01 0.89
N LEU A 238 6.53 3.84 0.85
CA LEU A 238 7.19 2.90 -0.04
C LEU A 238 6.65 1.46 0.11
N ALA A 239 6.34 1.01 1.32
CA ALA A 239 5.80 -0.33 1.55
C ALA A 239 4.47 -0.53 0.83
N SER A 240 3.51 0.40 0.99
CA SER A 240 2.21 0.34 0.34
C SER A 240 2.31 0.45 -1.18
N TRP A 241 3.10 1.37 -1.69
CA TRP A 241 3.28 1.52 -3.12
C TRP A 241 4.02 0.34 -3.76
N ASN A 242 4.95 -0.29 -3.06
CA ASN A 242 5.57 -1.53 -3.51
C ASN A 242 4.54 -2.66 -3.68
N ASP A 243 3.56 -2.75 -2.77
CA ASP A 243 2.51 -3.75 -2.83
C ASP A 243 1.53 -3.46 -3.99
N ILE A 244 1.09 -2.21 -4.11
CA ILE A 244 0.19 -1.75 -5.17
C ILE A 244 0.84 -1.91 -6.56
N LEU A 245 2.09 -1.49 -6.72
CA LEU A 245 2.80 -1.53 -7.99
C LEU A 245 3.50 -2.87 -8.27
N ARG A 246 3.35 -3.86 -7.39
CA ARG A 246 4.05 -5.15 -7.48
C ARG A 246 5.57 -4.96 -7.60
N ASN A 247 6.13 -3.99 -6.90
CA ASN A 247 7.56 -3.69 -6.95
C ASN A 247 8.30 -4.49 -5.87
N ASP A 248 9.06 -5.49 -6.28
CA ASP A 248 9.89 -6.32 -5.41
C ASP A 248 11.37 -6.06 -5.65
N TYR A 249 12.19 -6.11 -4.61
CA TYR A 249 13.62 -5.82 -4.67
C TYR A 249 14.43 -6.88 -5.42
N ALA A 250 13.93 -8.11 -5.47
CA ALA A 250 14.52 -9.18 -6.24
C ALA A 250 14.07 -9.19 -7.71
N GLY A 251 13.09 -8.33 -8.05
CA GLY A 251 12.29 -8.46 -9.27
C GLY A 251 11.25 -9.58 -9.12
N THR A 252 10.20 -9.54 -9.94
CA THR A 252 9.19 -10.60 -9.99
C THR A 252 9.39 -11.45 -11.23
N GLY A 253 9.43 -12.78 -11.06
CA GLY A 253 9.61 -13.76 -12.11
C GLY A 253 11.05 -14.24 -12.26
N PHE A 254 11.19 -15.56 -12.25
CA PHE A 254 12.47 -16.25 -12.34
C PHE A 254 12.87 -16.55 -13.78
N ILE A 255 11.92 -16.41 -14.71
CA ILE A 255 12.04 -16.89 -16.07
C ILE A 255 12.16 -15.67 -16.96
N ASP A 256 13.19 -15.65 -17.82
CA ASP A 256 13.44 -14.62 -18.83
C ASP A 256 13.51 -13.15 -18.31
N GLY A 257 14.11 -13.00 -17.14
CA GLY A 257 14.52 -11.69 -16.63
C GLY A 257 13.42 -10.81 -16.03
N GLY A 258 12.36 -11.37 -15.51
CA GLY A 258 11.35 -10.73 -14.65
C GLY A 258 11.16 -9.21 -14.74
N ARG A 259 10.27 -8.66 -13.96
CA ARG A 259 10.16 -7.20 -13.85
C ARG A 259 11.41 -6.60 -13.21
N LYS A 260 11.90 -5.54 -13.79
CA LYS A 260 12.91 -4.71 -13.13
C LYS A 260 12.23 -3.84 -12.06
N GLN A 261 12.85 -3.75 -10.89
CA GLN A 261 12.36 -2.88 -9.83
C GLN A 261 12.47 -1.40 -10.21
N ILE A 262 11.56 -0.60 -9.67
CA ILE A 262 11.49 0.86 -9.84
C ILE A 262 11.75 1.61 -8.53
N THR A 263 12.43 0.98 -7.57
CA THR A 263 12.54 1.45 -6.18
C THR A 263 13.13 2.85 -6.08
N GLY A 264 14.20 3.15 -6.83
CA GLY A 264 14.81 4.47 -6.81
C GLY A 264 13.88 5.58 -7.29
N TRP A 265 13.22 5.37 -8.42
CA TRP A 265 12.23 6.30 -8.96
C TRP A 265 11.05 6.49 -8.00
N LEU A 266 10.52 5.40 -7.44
CA LEU A 266 9.40 5.42 -6.52
C LEU A 266 9.75 6.17 -5.24
N TYR A 267 10.92 5.86 -4.65
CA TYR A 267 11.39 6.56 -3.46
C TYR A 267 11.55 8.07 -3.71
N GLY A 268 12.18 8.46 -4.82
CA GLY A 268 12.36 9.86 -5.21
C GLY A 268 11.02 10.56 -5.44
N SER A 269 10.05 9.90 -6.05
CA SER A 269 8.71 10.43 -6.28
C SER A 269 7.98 10.72 -4.96
N LEU A 270 8.04 9.80 -4.00
CA LEU A 270 7.45 9.96 -2.66
C LEU A 270 8.16 11.04 -1.85
N TYR A 271 9.49 11.04 -1.85
CA TYR A 271 10.31 12.01 -1.14
C TYR A 271 10.05 13.45 -1.60
N ASN A 272 9.89 13.65 -2.90
CA ASN A 272 9.65 14.97 -3.51
C ASN A 272 8.17 15.34 -3.58
N ASN A 273 7.26 14.49 -3.10
CA ASN A 273 5.82 14.68 -3.23
C ASN A 273 5.40 14.96 -4.68
N LYS A 274 5.84 14.09 -5.61
CA LYS A 274 5.49 14.21 -7.03
C LYS A 274 3.98 14.28 -7.20
N PRO A 275 3.43 15.24 -7.97
CA PRO A 275 2.00 15.27 -8.29
C PRO A 275 1.50 13.92 -8.82
N TYR A 276 0.34 13.47 -8.34
CA TYR A 276 -0.13 12.11 -8.59
C TYR A 276 -0.44 11.85 -10.07
N ASP A 277 -0.89 12.84 -10.81
CA ASP A 277 -1.07 12.76 -12.26
C ASP A 277 0.26 12.53 -12.99
N GLN A 278 1.33 13.24 -12.61
CA GLN A 278 2.67 13.03 -13.16
C GLN A 278 3.24 11.67 -12.74
N PHE A 279 3.00 11.26 -11.49
CA PHE A 279 3.39 9.94 -10.99
C PHE A 279 2.76 8.82 -11.84
N VAL A 280 1.47 8.92 -12.12
CA VAL A 280 0.73 7.95 -12.94
C VAL A 280 1.16 8.03 -14.40
N HIS A 281 1.32 9.24 -14.94
CA HIS A 281 1.79 9.44 -16.31
C HIS A 281 3.13 8.76 -16.58
N GLU A 282 4.11 8.93 -15.67
CA GLU A 282 5.44 8.31 -15.79
C GLU A 282 5.44 6.80 -15.56
N LEU A 283 4.40 6.22 -14.94
CA LEU A 283 4.25 4.77 -14.86
C LEU A 283 3.62 4.19 -16.12
N ILE A 284 2.64 4.86 -16.72
CA ILE A 284 1.97 4.43 -17.95
C ILE A 284 2.86 4.65 -19.19
N ASN A 285 3.42 5.86 -19.32
CA ASN A 285 4.41 6.23 -20.35
C ASN A 285 5.81 6.31 -19.69
N PRO A 286 6.51 5.18 -19.58
CA PRO A 286 7.60 5.04 -18.64
C PRO A 286 8.87 5.77 -19.07
N THR A 287 9.49 6.42 -18.09
CA THR A 287 10.88 6.89 -18.15
C THR A 287 11.85 5.71 -18.07
N GLU A 288 13.14 5.96 -18.23
CA GLU A 288 14.18 4.93 -18.06
C GLU A 288 14.06 4.22 -16.68
N HIS A 289 13.72 4.94 -15.62
CA HIS A 289 13.71 4.44 -14.24
C HIS A 289 12.35 3.89 -13.78
N SER A 290 11.25 4.17 -14.49
CA SER A 290 9.91 3.67 -14.17
C SER A 290 9.45 2.51 -15.07
N ARG A 291 10.19 2.17 -16.12
CA ARG A 291 9.80 1.15 -17.12
C ARG A 291 9.56 -0.24 -16.55
N GLY A 292 10.09 -0.55 -15.37
CA GLY A 292 9.89 -1.83 -14.73
C GLY A 292 8.41 -2.13 -14.43
N PHE A 293 7.57 -1.12 -14.26
CA PHE A 293 6.14 -1.29 -13.98
C PHE A 293 5.37 -1.93 -15.15
N THR A 294 5.57 -1.44 -16.37
CA THR A 294 4.86 -1.94 -17.57
C THR A 294 5.59 -3.06 -18.31
N LYS A 295 6.82 -3.40 -17.91
CA LYS A 295 7.62 -4.41 -18.60
C LYS A 295 6.95 -5.79 -18.60
N GLY A 296 6.20 -6.13 -17.57
CA GLY A 296 5.57 -7.44 -17.43
C GLY A 296 6.58 -8.58 -17.22
N ILE A 297 6.05 -9.77 -17.00
CA ILE A 297 6.84 -11.00 -16.87
C ILE A 297 6.70 -11.78 -18.17
N VAL A 298 7.82 -12.20 -18.75
CA VAL A 298 7.84 -13.09 -19.91
C VAL A 298 8.07 -14.50 -19.40
N TRP A 299 7.06 -15.37 -19.54
CA TRP A 299 7.11 -16.75 -19.09
C TRP A 299 7.67 -17.66 -20.20
N ARG A 300 8.34 -18.76 -19.81
CA ARG A 300 8.77 -19.79 -20.77
C ARG A 300 7.62 -20.72 -21.14
N GLY A 301 7.64 -21.23 -22.36
CA GLY A 301 6.66 -22.18 -22.85
C GLY A 301 5.30 -21.54 -23.16
N VAL A 302 4.27 -22.36 -23.24
CA VAL A 302 2.90 -21.93 -23.50
C VAL A 302 2.32 -21.38 -22.21
N VAL A 303 1.86 -20.12 -22.26
CA VAL A 303 1.20 -19.48 -21.12
C VAL A 303 -0.18 -18.99 -21.53
N ASN A 304 -1.06 -18.88 -20.55
CA ASN A 304 -2.39 -18.30 -20.74
C ASN A 304 -2.26 -16.88 -21.33
N ALA A 305 -3.12 -16.55 -22.28
CA ALA A 305 -3.11 -15.25 -22.98
C ALA A 305 -3.25 -14.06 -21.99
N SER A 306 -3.96 -14.26 -20.88
CA SER A 306 -4.11 -13.26 -19.81
C SER A 306 -2.79 -12.90 -19.08
N GLN A 307 -1.75 -13.70 -19.26
CA GLN A 307 -0.42 -13.48 -18.64
C GLN A 307 0.61 -12.90 -19.61
N LYS A 308 0.25 -12.60 -20.85
CA LYS A 308 1.13 -11.92 -21.79
C LYS A 308 1.41 -10.47 -21.33
N PRO A 309 2.64 -9.93 -21.57
CA PRO A 309 3.01 -8.60 -21.06
C PRO A 309 2.05 -7.45 -21.41
N PRO A 310 1.49 -7.33 -22.64
CA PRO A 310 0.49 -6.29 -22.92
C PRO A 310 -0.77 -6.42 -22.06
N MET A 311 -1.25 -7.65 -21.85
CA MET A 311 -2.42 -7.89 -21.01
C MET A 311 -2.12 -7.63 -19.52
N GLN A 312 -0.92 -7.96 -19.04
CA GLN A 312 -0.49 -7.60 -17.68
C GLN A 312 -0.49 -6.08 -17.49
N ALA A 313 0.00 -5.32 -18.47
CA ALA A 313 -0.02 -3.85 -18.41
C ALA A 313 -1.46 -3.32 -18.34
N ALA A 314 -2.38 -3.82 -19.18
CA ALA A 314 -3.79 -3.44 -19.17
C ALA A 314 -4.46 -3.71 -17.81
N GLN A 315 -4.29 -4.93 -17.27
CA GLN A 315 -4.83 -5.32 -15.97
C GLN A 315 -4.32 -4.41 -14.83
N HIS A 316 -3.01 -4.12 -14.82
CA HIS A 316 -2.42 -3.30 -13.75
C HIS A 316 -2.83 -1.83 -13.84
N ILE A 317 -2.84 -1.26 -15.03
CA ILE A 317 -3.23 0.15 -15.23
C ILE A 317 -4.70 0.34 -14.84
N SER A 318 -5.58 -0.54 -15.30
CA SER A 318 -7.01 -0.45 -15.00
C SER A 318 -7.29 -0.63 -13.52
N GLN A 319 -6.72 -1.63 -12.86
CA GLN A 319 -6.93 -1.91 -11.44
C GLN A 319 -6.31 -0.82 -10.57
N ILE A 320 -5.04 -0.47 -10.81
CA ILE A 320 -4.31 0.42 -9.92
C ILE A 320 -4.78 1.86 -10.04
N PHE A 321 -5.01 2.36 -11.25
CA PHE A 321 -5.27 3.79 -11.44
C PHE A 321 -6.75 4.14 -11.64
N MET A 322 -7.57 3.17 -12.03
CA MET A 322 -8.97 3.44 -12.33
C MET A 322 -9.96 2.61 -11.50
N GLY A 323 -9.46 1.72 -10.63
CA GLY A 323 -10.33 0.83 -9.86
C GLY A 323 -11.22 -0.04 -10.74
N VAL A 324 -10.66 -0.52 -11.87
CA VAL A 324 -11.35 -1.39 -12.83
C VAL A 324 -10.67 -2.74 -12.87
N ASN A 325 -11.37 -3.78 -12.46
CA ASN A 325 -10.83 -5.14 -12.43
C ASN A 325 -11.09 -5.87 -13.76
N LEU A 326 -10.09 -5.89 -14.64
CA LEU A 326 -10.13 -6.60 -15.94
C LEU A 326 -9.62 -8.06 -15.86
N LYS A 327 -9.39 -8.59 -14.67
CA LYS A 327 -8.75 -9.92 -14.55
C LYS A 327 -9.61 -11.03 -15.17
N CYS A 328 -10.92 -11.06 -14.91
CA CYS A 328 -11.83 -11.99 -15.56
C CYS A 328 -11.99 -11.67 -17.06
N ALA A 329 -12.13 -10.39 -17.40
CA ALA A 329 -12.28 -9.92 -18.78
C ALA A 329 -11.07 -10.23 -19.68
N SER A 330 -9.91 -10.50 -19.11
CA SER A 330 -8.71 -10.89 -19.87
C SER A 330 -8.73 -12.33 -20.42
N CYS A 331 -9.71 -13.14 -20.03
CA CYS A 331 -9.84 -14.54 -20.45
C CYS A 331 -11.20 -14.82 -21.11
N HIS A 332 -12.26 -14.19 -20.65
CA HIS A 332 -13.64 -14.29 -21.15
C HIS A 332 -14.42 -13.05 -20.67
N ASP A 333 -15.61 -12.80 -21.19
CA ASP A 333 -16.48 -11.74 -20.67
C ASP A 333 -16.67 -11.93 -19.16
N SER A 334 -16.50 -10.85 -18.39
CA SER A 334 -16.52 -10.92 -16.94
C SER A 334 -17.88 -11.40 -16.42
N PHE A 335 -17.85 -12.26 -15.39
CA PHE A 335 -19.06 -12.70 -14.69
C PHE A 335 -19.41 -11.83 -13.49
N ILE A 336 -18.46 -10.99 -13.05
CA ILE A 336 -18.58 -10.19 -11.82
C ILE A 336 -18.80 -8.70 -12.10
N ASN A 337 -18.46 -8.23 -13.30
CA ASN A 337 -18.65 -6.86 -13.75
C ASN A 337 -18.99 -6.85 -15.24
N ASP A 338 -19.16 -5.66 -15.84
CA ASP A 338 -19.64 -5.53 -17.23
C ASP A 338 -18.51 -5.47 -18.28
N TRP A 339 -17.28 -5.68 -17.89
CA TRP A 339 -16.15 -5.65 -18.80
C TRP A 339 -16.09 -6.91 -19.66
N SER A 340 -15.94 -6.69 -20.97
CA SER A 340 -15.84 -7.77 -21.96
C SER A 340 -14.40 -8.15 -22.25
N LEU A 341 -14.21 -9.33 -22.85
CA LEU A 341 -12.93 -9.76 -23.43
C LEU A 341 -12.37 -8.71 -24.40
N ALA A 342 -13.26 -8.15 -25.25
CA ALA A 342 -12.89 -7.12 -26.23
C ALA A 342 -12.36 -5.84 -25.55
N ASP A 343 -12.89 -5.42 -24.40
CA ASP A 343 -12.40 -4.26 -23.66
C ASP A 343 -11.00 -4.48 -23.11
N ALA A 344 -10.76 -5.65 -22.52
CA ALA A 344 -9.45 -6.01 -21.99
C ALA A 344 -8.39 -6.08 -23.07
N TYR A 345 -8.71 -6.69 -24.21
CA TYR A 345 -7.80 -6.78 -25.36
C TYR A 345 -7.58 -5.43 -26.04
N ALA A 346 -8.60 -4.58 -26.13
CA ALA A 346 -8.46 -3.25 -26.70
C ALA A 346 -7.45 -2.39 -25.91
N LEU A 347 -7.52 -2.44 -24.58
CA LEU A 347 -6.54 -1.76 -23.74
C LEU A 347 -5.15 -2.41 -23.82
N ALA A 348 -5.07 -3.75 -23.86
CA ALA A 348 -3.81 -4.46 -24.02
C ALA A 348 -3.12 -4.13 -25.35
N SER A 349 -3.89 -3.95 -26.42
CA SER A 349 -3.40 -3.62 -27.77
C SER A 349 -2.65 -2.30 -27.83
N VAL A 350 -2.86 -1.38 -26.87
CA VAL A 350 -2.06 -0.15 -26.74
C VAL A 350 -0.58 -0.46 -26.51
N TYR A 351 -0.28 -1.53 -25.77
CA TYR A 351 1.07 -1.97 -25.42
C TYR A 351 1.66 -3.03 -26.37
N ALA A 352 0.90 -3.46 -27.36
CA ALA A 352 1.32 -4.52 -28.25
C ALA A 352 2.13 -3.97 -29.44
N ASP A 353 3.18 -4.70 -29.86
CA ASP A 353 3.95 -4.37 -31.06
C ASP A 353 3.27 -4.84 -32.35
N LYS A 354 2.35 -5.80 -32.25
CA LYS A 354 1.57 -6.37 -33.36
C LYS A 354 0.11 -6.44 -32.97
N PRO A 355 -0.82 -6.45 -33.94
CA PRO A 355 -2.23 -6.67 -33.67
C PRO A 355 -2.44 -7.92 -32.80
N LEU A 356 -3.27 -7.82 -31.78
CA LEU A 356 -3.58 -8.93 -30.87
C LEU A 356 -4.83 -9.67 -31.36
N GLU A 357 -4.68 -10.97 -31.65
CA GLU A 357 -5.81 -11.86 -31.78
C GLU A 357 -6.42 -12.13 -30.40
N MET A 358 -7.73 -12.01 -30.29
CA MET A 358 -8.43 -12.33 -29.06
C MET A 358 -8.42 -13.83 -28.79
N VAL A 359 -8.17 -14.22 -27.54
CA VAL A 359 -8.12 -15.60 -27.09
C VAL A 359 -9.12 -15.79 -25.93
N GLN A 360 -10.14 -16.59 -26.15
CA GLN A 360 -11.15 -16.88 -25.14
C GLN A 360 -10.88 -18.24 -24.49
N CYS A 361 -10.60 -18.24 -23.19
CA CYS A 361 -10.27 -19.47 -22.42
C CYS A 361 -9.26 -20.38 -23.16
N ASP A 362 -8.14 -19.79 -23.58
CA ASP A 362 -7.02 -20.41 -24.30
C ASP A 362 -7.34 -20.87 -25.76
N LYS A 363 -8.51 -20.51 -26.30
CA LYS A 363 -8.87 -20.77 -27.70
C LYS A 363 -8.83 -19.48 -28.50
N PRO A 364 -8.00 -19.39 -29.55
CA PRO A 364 -8.05 -18.27 -30.51
C PRO A 364 -9.46 -18.10 -31.08
N THR A 365 -9.91 -16.85 -31.20
CA THR A 365 -11.26 -16.53 -31.76
C THR A 365 -11.23 -16.26 -33.23
N GLY A 366 -10.06 -16.04 -33.84
CA GLY A 366 -9.89 -15.54 -35.19
C GLY A 366 -10.15 -14.04 -35.36
N GLU A 367 -10.51 -13.32 -34.30
CA GLU A 367 -10.78 -11.90 -34.30
C GLU A 367 -9.61 -11.09 -33.79
N ILE A 368 -9.28 -10.01 -34.49
CA ILE A 368 -8.24 -9.07 -34.10
C ILE A 368 -8.89 -7.97 -33.26
N SER A 369 -8.28 -7.69 -32.11
CA SER A 369 -8.75 -6.66 -31.19
C SER A 369 -8.55 -5.25 -31.76
N ASP A 370 -9.48 -4.35 -31.46
CA ASP A 370 -9.30 -2.92 -31.60
C ASP A 370 -8.15 -2.39 -30.71
N VAL A 371 -7.74 -1.14 -30.98
CA VAL A 371 -6.81 -0.39 -30.12
C VAL A 371 -7.56 0.80 -29.56
N ARG A 372 -8.00 0.73 -28.31
CA ARG A 372 -8.75 1.83 -27.68
C ARG A 372 -8.59 1.86 -26.17
N PHE A 373 -8.85 3.00 -25.58
CA PHE A 373 -9.01 3.14 -24.15
C PHE A 373 -10.41 2.64 -23.73
N ILE A 374 -10.53 2.06 -22.55
CA ILE A 374 -11.80 1.55 -22.02
C ILE A 374 -12.82 2.65 -21.69
N HIS A 375 -12.38 3.90 -21.63
CA HIS A 375 -13.21 5.10 -21.48
C HIS A 375 -12.92 6.07 -22.63
N PRO A 376 -13.46 5.81 -23.84
CA PRO A 376 -13.13 6.59 -25.05
C PRO A 376 -13.55 8.06 -24.94
N GLU A 377 -14.50 8.40 -24.10
CA GLU A 377 -14.92 9.77 -23.79
C GLU A 377 -13.85 10.62 -23.12
N LEU A 378 -12.81 10.02 -22.56
CA LEU A 378 -11.67 10.72 -21.95
C LEU A 378 -10.54 11.00 -22.94
N GLY A 379 -10.50 10.28 -24.04
CA GLY A 379 -9.51 10.48 -25.09
C GLY A 379 -9.42 9.28 -26.04
N ALA A 380 -9.30 9.58 -27.33
CA ALA A 380 -9.08 8.58 -28.37
C ALA A 380 -7.62 8.16 -28.44
N ILE A 381 -7.39 6.90 -28.78
CA ILE A 381 -6.08 6.37 -29.13
C ILE A 381 -6.09 6.10 -30.63
N ASP A 382 -5.13 6.68 -31.35
CA ASP A 382 -4.97 6.42 -32.80
C ASP A 382 -4.43 5.01 -33.03
N PRO A 383 -5.22 4.08 -33.60
CA PRO A 383 -4.79 2.71 -33.82
C PRO A 383 -3.66 2.59 -34.87
N LYS A 384 -3.46 3.63 -35.69
CA LYS A 384 -2.42 3.67 -36.72
C LYS A 384 -1.10 4.24 -36.21
N ALA A 385 -1.11 4.88 -35.02
CA ALA A 385 0.08 5.40 -34.41
C ALA A 385 1.04 4.28 -33.97
N ASP A 386 2.32 4.59 -33.88
CA ASP A 386 3.29 3.67 -33.28
C ASP A 386 2.97 3.41 -31.79
N ARG A 387 3.57 2.37 -31.25
CA ARG A 387 3.35 1.97 -29.85
C ARG A 387 3.68 3.08 -28.85
N ALA A 388 4.75 3.83 -29.06
CA ALA A 388 5.16 4.89 -28.14
C ALA A 388 4.11 6.00 -28.09
N LYS A 389 3.59 6.38 -29.26
CA LYS A 389 2.53 7.39 -29.38
C LYS A 389 1.20 6.92 -28.76
N ARG A 390 0.82 5.66 -28.96
CA ARG A 390 -0.38 5.07 -28.32
C ARG A 390 -0.28 5.09 -26.81
N ILE A 391 0.89 4.74 -26.26
CA ILE A 391 1.15 4.77 -24.81
C ILE A 391 1.09 6.20 -24.27
N GLU A 392 1.65 7.18 -24.99
CA GLU A 392 1.57 8.61 -24.64
C GLU A 392 0.09 9.09 -24.61
N GLN A 393 -0.70 8.71 -25.61
CA GLN A 393 -2.13 9.04 -25.68
C GLN A 393 -2.90 8.41 -24.51
N LEU A 394 -2.63 7.13 -24.19
CA LEU A 394 -3.22 6.48 -23.04
C LEU A 394 -2.87 7.19 -21.73
N ALA A 395 -1.59 7.53 -21.54
CA ALA A 395 -1.17 8.25 -20.34
C ALA A 395 -1.91 9.58 -20.18
N LYS A 396 -2.06 10.34 -21.27
CA LYS A 396 -2.83 11.61 -21.29
C LYS A 396 -4.31 11.39 -20.97
N ALA A 397 -4.93 10.35 -21.51
CA ALA A 397 -6.33 10.04 -21.27
C ALA A 397 -6.57 9.64 -19.81
N VAL A 398 -5.72 8.77 -19.25
CA VAL A 398 -5.82 8.33 -17.86
C VAL A 398 -5.58 9.48 -16.88
N THR A 399 -4.61 10.37 -17.16
CA THR A 399 -4.28 11.49 -16.26
C THR A 399 -5.05 12.78 -16.58
N SER A 400 -6.05 12.72 -17.45
CA SER A 400 -6.94 13.84 -17.73
C SER A 400 -7.65 14.31 -16.45
N PRO A 401 -7.73 15.62 -16.17
CA PRO A 401 -8.51 16.14 -15.04
C PRO A 401 -10.00 15.77 -15.07
N ARG A 402 -10.51 15.42 -16.25
CA ARG A 402 -11.88 14.90 -16.42
C ARG A 402 -12.03 13.44 -16.01
N ASN A 403 -10.91 12.73 -15.80
CA ASN A 403 -10.95 11.33 -15.38
C ASN A 403 -11.14 11.19 -13.88
N GLY A 404 -12.37 11.22 -13.42
CA GLY A 404 -12.71 11.00 -12.02
C GLY A 404 -12.39 9.58 -11.51
N ARG A 405 -12.20 8.60 -12.40
CA ARG A 405 -11.75 7.27 -11.95
C ARG A 405 -10.37 7.37 -11.30
N LEU A 406 -9.43 8.12 -11.89
CA LEU A 406 -8.10 8.32 -11.33
C LEU A 406 -8.18 8.96 -9.93
N SER A 407 -8.85 10.10 -9.80
CA SER A 407 -8.91 10.85 -8.53
C SER A 407 -9.73 10.11 -7.48
N ARG A 408 -10.91 9.55 -7.82
CA ARG A 408 -11.73 8.78 -6.89
C ARG A 408 -11.05 7.53 -6.37
N THR A 409 -10.34 6.78 -7.23
CA THR A 409 -9.64 5.56 -6.83
C THR A 409 -8.57 5.85 -5.77
N ILE A 410 -7.76 6.88 -5.98
CA ILE A 410 -6.69 7.18 -5.01
C ILE A 410 -7.24 7.76 -3.71
N VAL A 411 -8.24 8.65 -3.75
CA VAL A 411 -8.83 9.19 -2.52
C VAL A 411 -9.59 8.12 -1.75
N ASN A 412 -10.25 7.18 -2.43
CA ASN A 412 -10.88 6.02 -1.80
C ASN A 412 -9.87 5.16 -1.03
N ARG A 413 -8.71 4.87 -1.62
CA ARG A 413 -7.63 4.12 -0.96
C ARG A 413 -7.01 4.88 0.21
N LEU A 414 -6.84 6.20 0.10
CA LEU A 414 -6.37 7.03 1.22
C LEU A 414 -7.38 7.04 2.35
N TRP A 415 -8.66 7.18 2.03
CA TRP A 415 -9.74 7.09 3.00
C TRP A 415 -9.73 5.72 3.69
N ALA A 416 -9.74 4.63 2.95
CA ALA A 416 -9.66 3.27 3.48
C ALA A 416 -8.45 3.08 4.39
N ARG A 417 -7.29 3.58 3.99
CA ARG A 417 -6.06 3.44 4.78
C ARG A 417 -6.14 4.16 6.12
N PHE A 418 -6.77 5.32 6.18
CA PHE A 418 -6.88 6.09 7.42
C PHE A 418 -8.08 5.72 8.28
N LEU A 419 -9.19 5.35 7.64
CA LEU A 419 -10.44 5.07 8.35
C LEU A 419 -10.72 3.55 8.48
N GLY A 420 -9.95 2.71 7.79
CA GLY A 420 -10.07 1.24 7.86
C GLY A 420 -11.11 0.62 6.94
N ARG A 421 -11.85 1.44 6.15
CA ARG A 421 -12.79 1.00 5.10
C ARG A 421 -12.92 2.11 4.06
N GLY A 422 -13.06 1.73 2.78
CA GLY A 422 -13.26 2.66 1.68
C GLY A 422 -14.64 3.33 1.67
N LEU A 423 -14.76 4.38 0.86
CA LEU A 423 -16.05 4.96 0.48
C LEU A 423 -16.76 4.04 -0.52
N VAL A 424 -15.99 3.32 -1.32
CA VAL A 424 -16.40 2.23 -2.21
C VAL A 424 -15.63 0.98 -1.82
N GLU A 425 -16.31 -0.16 -1.76
CA GLU A 425 -15.72 -1.47 -1.46
C GLU A 425 -16.10 -2.52 -2.53
N PRO A 426 -15.21 -3.45 -2.84
CA PRO A 426 -13.77 -3.42 -2.57
C PRO A 426 -13.10 -2.19 -3.17
N VAL A 427 -12.01 -1.70 -2.57
CA VAL A 427 -11.37 -0.42 -2.95
C VAL A 427 -10.87 -0.35 -4.41
N ASP A 428 -10.78 -1.49 -5.08
CA ASP A 428 -10.35 -1.64 -6.48
C ASP A 428 -11.51 -1.82 -7.47
N GLU A 429 -12.75 -1.69 -7.02
CA GLU A 429 -13.96 -1.90 -7.84
C GLU A 429 -14.83 -0.65 -7.80
N MET A 430 -14.34 0.41 -8.46
CA MET A 430 -14.99 1.72 -8.49
C MET A 430 -16.29 1.75 -9.33
N GLU A 431 -16.73 0.60 -9.85
CA GLU A 431 -18.08 0.41 -10.38
C GLU A 431 -19.12 0.23 -9.28
N ASN A 432 -18.71 -0.14 -8.08
CA ASN A 432 -19.60 -0.36 -6.95
C ASN A 432 -20.12 0.97 -6.40
N GLU A 433 -21.27 0.89 -5.74
CA GLU A 433 -21.87 2.05 -5.11
C GLU A 433 -21.06 2.56 -3.92
N SER A 434 -20.88 3.87 -3.85
CA SER A 434 -20.29 4.53 -2.69
C SER A 434 -21.32 4.71 -1.59
N TRP A 435 -20.96 4.39 -0.33
CA TRP A 435 -21.85 4.71 0.80
C TRP A 435 -22.01 6.23 1.02
N HIS A 436 -21.12 7.06 0.42
CA HIS A 436 -21.22 8.52 0.45
C HIS A 436 -20.58 9.15 -0.79
N THR A 437 -21.33 9.24 -1.87
CA THR A 437 -20.83 9.72 -3.17
C THR A 437 -20.34 11.16 -3.13
N ASP A 438 -21.03 12.07 -2.41
CA ASP A 438 -20.61 13.47 -2.31
C ASP A 438 -19.27 13.63 -1.58
N LEU A 439 -19.01 12.83 -0.55
CA LEU A 439 -17.71 12.83 0.10
C LEU A 439 -16.60 12.34 -0.81
N LEU A 440 -16.86 11.27 -1.57
CA LEU A 440 -15.92 10.76 -2.57
C LEU A 440 -15.59 11.81 -3.64
N ASP A 441 -16.61 12.48 -4.16
CA ASP A 441 -16.46 13.52 -5.17
C ASP A 441 -15.80 14.80 -4.62
N LEU A 442 -16.09 15.20 -3.38
CA LEU A 442 -15.40 16.29 -2.69
C LEU A 442 -13.89 16.04 -2.64
N LEU A 443 -13.49 14.92 -2.08
CA LEU A 443 -12.08 14.58 -1.95
C LEU A 443 -11.38 14.44 -3.31
N ALA A 444 -12.07 13.87 -4.30
CA ALA A 444 -11.56 13.69 -5.65
C ALA A 444 -11.38 15.02 -6.39
N SER A 445 -12.36 15.94 -6.31
CA SER A 445 -12.25 17.25 -6.93
C SER A 445 -11.22 18.16 -6.23
N ASP A 446 -11.18 18.12 -4.90
CA ASP A 446 -10.18 18.85 -4.12
C ASP A 446 -8.75 18.39 -4.43
N LEU A 447 -8.52 17.08 -4.66
CA LEU A 447 -7.23 16.56 -5.10
C LEU A 447 -6.82 17.18 -6.46
N VAL A 448 -7.74 17.20 -7.43
CA VAL A 448 -7.49 17.77 -8.76
C VAL A 448 -7.19 19.26 -8.67
N ASP A 449 -8.02 20.00 -7.93
CA ASP A 449 -7.89 21.46 -7.75
C ASP A 449 -6.60 21.88 -7.04
N ASN A 450 -6.06 21.00 -6.19
CA ASN A 450 -4.78 21.21 -5.51
C ASN A 450 -3.60 20.52 -6.22
N GLY A 451 -3.68 20.37 -7.56
CA GLY A 451 -2.59 19.91 -8.40
C GLY A 451 -2.15 18.46 -8.09
N TYR A 452 -3.09 17.61 -7.78
CA TYR A 452 -2.85 16.19 -7.46
C TYR A 452 -1.87 15.96 -6.30
N ASN A 453 -1.87 16.86 -5.33
CA ASN A 453 -1.05 16.79 -4.13
C ASN A 453 -1.63 15.79 -3.12
N LEU A 454 -1.10 14.56 -3.05
CA LEU A 454 -1.59 13.53 -2.13
C LEU A 454 -1.48 13.94 -0.66
N LYS A 455 -0.44 14.70 -0.28
CA LYS A 455 -0.27 15.17 1.11
C LYS A 455 -1.36 16.16 1.52
N PHE A 456 -1.84 16.99 0.58
CA PHE A 456 -3.00 17.85 0.81
C PHE A 456 -4.24 17.03 1.16
N THR A 457 -4.56 15.99 0.37
CA THR A 457 -5.70 15.10 0.64
C THR A 457 -5.54 14.34 1.95
N MET A 458 -4.32 13.89 2.28
CA MET A 458 -4.03 13.27 3.57
C MET A 458 -4.26 14.23 4.73
N GLU A 459 -3.78 15.50 4.64
CA GLU A 459 -4.04 16.55 5.62
C GLU A 459 -5.54 16.77 5.77
N GLN A 460 -6.28 16.91 4.66
CA GLN A 460 -7.73 17.13 4.65
C GLN A 460 -8.46 15.99 5.38
N ILE A 461 -8.12 14.73 5.13
CA ILE A 461 -8.74 13.60 5.84
C ILE A 461 -8.38 13.62 7.33
N MET A 462 -7.11 13.75 7.68
CA MET A 462 -6.64 13.63 9.07
C MET A 462 -7.02 14.82 9.96
N THR A 463 -7.24 16.02 9.39
CA THR A 463 -7.71 17.18 10.15
C THR A 463 -9.22 17.15 10.39
N SER A 464 -9.99 16.31 9.65
CA SER A 464 -11.42 16.15 9.86
C SER A 464 -11.76 15.56 11.24
N ARG A 465 -12.92 15.93 11.77
CA ARG A 465 -13.46 15.29 12.97
C ARG A 465 -13.66 13.78 12.75
N ALA A 466 -14.07 13.38 11.53
CA ALA A 466 -14.28 11.98 11.16
C ALA A 466 -13.07 11.10 11.48
N TYR A 467 -11.86 11.53 11.14
CA TYR A 467 -10.62 10.82 11.47
C TYR A 467 -10.29 10.85 12.97
N GLN A 468 -10.70 11.90 13.66
CA GLN A 468 -10.37 12.12 15.06
C GLN A 468 -11.37 11.47 16.04
N LEU A 469 -12.44 10.86 15.54
CA LEU A 469 -13.38 10.09 16.36
C LEU A 469 -12.69 8.84 16.98
N PRO A 470 -13.23 8.32 18.09
CA PRO A 470 -12.81 7.03 18.62
C PRO A 470 -12.95 5.93 17.57
N ALA A 471 -11.99 5.02 17.54
CA ALA A 471 -12.06 3.88 16.64
C ALA A 471 -13.17 2.91 17.09
N VAL A 472 -13.85 2.30 16.12
CA VAL A 472 -14.94 1.35 16.34
C VAL A 472 -14.54 -0.05 15.85
N ASN A 473 -15.13 -1.08 16.45
CA ASN A 473 -14.92 -2.45 15.99
C ASN A 473 -15.72 -2.70 14.70
N GLY A 474 -15.06 -3.10 13.63
CA GLY A 474 -15.69 -3.36 12.33
C GLY A 474 -16.44 -4.69 12.21
N ALA A 475 -16.23 -5.62 13.17
CA ALA A 475 -16.78 -6.97 13.08
C ALA A 475 -18.31 -7.05 13.26
N GLU A 476 -18.94 -5.96 13.67
CA GLU A 476 -20.37 -5.92 14.02
C GLU A 476 -21.27 -5.42 12.87
N GLN A 477 -20.72 -5.03 11.74
CA GLN A 477 -21.51 -4.47 10.62
C GLN A 477 -21.42 -5.37 9.38
N SER A 478 -22.56 -5.75 8.82
CA SER A 478 -22.59 -6.38 7.49
C SER A 478 -22.23 -5.38 6.41
N GLU A 479 -21.74 -5.86 5.25
CA GLU A 479 -21.40 -4.96 4.13
C GLU A 479 -22.63 -4.15 3.65
N LYS A 480 -23.82 -4.72 3.70
CA LYS A 480 -25.06 -4.08 3.25
C LYS A 480 -25.59 -3.01 4.20
N ASP A 481 -25.28 -3.14 5.51
CA ASP A 481 -25.83 -2.26 6.55
C ASP A 481 -24.77 -1.32 7.12
N TYR A 482 -23.71 -1.07 6.36
CA TYR A 482 -22.63 -0.23 6.83
C TYR A 482 -23.07 1.20 7.14
N VAL A 483 -22.79 1.62 8.36
CA VAL A 483 -22.99 3.00 8.82
C VAL A 483 -21.68 3.51 9.43
N PHE A 484 -21.10 4.54 8.80
CA PHE A 484 -19.90 5.16 9.32
C PHE A 484 -20.15 5.82 10.68
N ARG A 485 -19.37 5.42 11.70
CA ARG A 485 -19.44 5.93 13.08
C ARG A 485 -18.10 6.45 13.59
N GLY A 486 -17.02 6.19 12.85
CA GLY A 486 -15.65 6.53 13.18
C GLY A 486 -14.67 5.62 12.45
N PRO A 487 -13.37 5.84 12.60
CA PRO A 487 -12.34 4.95 12.06
C PRO A 487 -12.52 3.53 12.61
N LEU A 488 -12.19 2.52 11.81
CA LEU A 488 -12.10 1.15 12.30
C LEU A 488 -10.78 0.94 13.06
N VAL A 489 -10.80 0.04 14.05
CA VAL A 489 -9.57 -0.45 14.67
C VAL A 489 -8.75 -1.16 13.60
N ARG A 490 -7.50 -0.76 13.42
CA ARG A 490 -6.58 -1.31 12.41
C ARG A 490 -5.36 -1.93 13.08
N ARG A 491 -4.76 -2.91 12.44
CA ARG A 491 -3.49 -3.49 12.90
C ARG A 491 -2.32 -2.70 12.31
N MET A 492 -1.22 -2.63 13.06
CA MET A 492 0.03 -2.20 12.47
C MET A 492 0.40 -3.11 11.29
N THR A 493 0.93 -2.53 10.22
CA THR A 493 1.55 -3.32 9.15
C THR A 493 2.80 -4.03 9.68
N ALA A 494 3.23 -5.07 8.98
CA ALA A 494 4.44 -5.82 9.32
C ALA A 494 5.67 -4.91 9.48
N GLU A 495 5.80 -3.92 8.60
CA GLU A 495 6.90 -2.96 8.64
C GLU A 495 6.78 -2.03 9.85
N GLN A 496 5.57 -1.53 10.16
CA GLN A 496 5.35 -0.69 11.34
C GLN A 496 5.67 -1.44 12.63
N PHE A 497 5.29 -2.72 12.73
CA PHE A 497 5.56 -3.55 13.90
C PHE A 497 7.06 -3.71 14.16
N VAL A 498 7.83 -4.09 13.12
CA VAL A 498 9.29 -4.26 13.23
C VAL A 498 9.99 -2.92 13.51
N ASP A 499 9.58 -1.85 12.82
CA ASP A 499 10.13 -0.51 13.01
C ASP A 499 9.79 0.07 14.39
N ALA A 500 8.62 -0.29 14.96
CA ALA A 500 8.26 0.08 16.32
C ALA A 500 9.21 -0.56 17.34
N ILE A 501 9.55 -1.84 17.20
CA ILE A 501 10.54 -2.51 18.04
C ILE A 501 11.91 -1.83 17.90
N ALA A 502 12.32 -1.51 16.67
CA ALA A 502 13.58 -0.78 16.42
C ALA A 502 13.57 0.63 17.05
N THR A 503 12.41 1.29 17.06
CA THR A 503 12.23 2.60 17.73
C THR A 503 12.40 2.47 19.25
N LEU A 504 11.81 1.45 19.86
CA LEU A 504 11.89 1.22 21.32
C LEU A 504 13.30 0.90 21.78
N THR A 505 14.02 0.10 21.00
CA THR A 505 15.32 -0.48 21.39
C THR A 505 16.53 0.28 20.84
N GLY A 506 16.31 1.19 19.89
CA GLY A 506 17.40 1.86 19.17
C GLY A 506 18.16 0.92 18.21
N ASN A 507 17.77 -0.35 18.10
CA ASN A 507 18.44 -1.36 17.28
C ASN A 507 17.95 -1.36 15.82
N TRP A 508 18.39 -0.38 15.06
CA TRP A 508 18.06 -0.25 13.64
C TRP A 508 18.97 -1.11 12.77
N LYS A 509 18.43 -1.55 11.63
CA LYS A 509 19.25 -2.24 10.63
C LYS A 509 20.23 -1.26 9.97
N PRO A 510 21.53 -1.63 9.84
CA PRO A 510 22.56 -0.72 9.34
C PRO A 510 22.59 -0.59 7.81
N SER A 511 21.92 -1.48 7.06
CA SER A 511 21.93 -1.51 5.60
C SER A 511 20.58 -1.92 5.02
N PRO A 512 20.25 -1.47 3.81
CA PRO A 512 19.05 -1.94 3.09
C PRO A 512 19.25 -3.37 2.56
N ALA A 513 18.24 -3.93 1.91
CA ALA A 513 18.38 -5.19 1.21
C ALA A 513 19.40 -5.06 0.06
N LYS A 514 20.28 -6.06 -0.11
CA LYS A 514 21.42 -6.02 -1.07
C LYS A 514 21.01 -5.76 -2.52
N LYS A 515 19.81 -6.18 -2.91
CA LYS A 515 19.32 -6.08 -4.29
C LYS A 515 18.53 -4.80 -4.58
N ILE A 516 18.40 -3.88 -3.63
CA ILE A 516 17.70 -2.62 -3.90
C ILE A 516 18.52 -1.77 -4.86
N GLU A 517 17.88 -1.36 -5.96
CA GLU A 517 18.41 -0.42 -6.92
C GLU A 517 17.83 0.97 -6.67
N PHE A 518 18.68 1.90 -6.27
CA PHE A 518 18.29 3.30 -6.06
C PHE A 518 18.52 4.19 -7.30
N GLY A 519 18.84 3.61 -8.46
CA GLY A 519 18.94 4.35 -9.70
C GLY A 519 17.67 5.15 -9.98
N GLY A 520 17.82 6.42 -10.37
CA GLY A 520 16.69 7.34 -10.59
C GLY A 520 16.11 7.98 -9.33
N ALA A 521 16.63 7.71 -8.14
CA ALA A 521 16.28 8.44 -6.94
C ALA A 521 16.85 9.86 -7.02
N ASN A 522 16.00 10.81 -7.40
CA ASN A 522 16.32 12.23 -7.31
C ASN A 522 15.70 12.77 -6.01
N LEU A 523 16.54 13.14 -5.05
CA LEU A 523 16.09 13.63 -3.75
C LEU A 523 16.38 15.14 -3.67
N ALA A 524 15.33 15.96 -3.72
CA ALA A 524 15.47 17.41 -3.66
C ALA A 524 16.18 17.84 -2.36
N GLY A 525 17.25 18.60 -2.50
CA GLY A 525 18.07 19.07 -1.37
C GLY A 525 19.04 18.05 -0.78
N VAL A 526 19.09 16.82 -1.30
CA VAL A 526 20.04 15.78 -0.90
C VAL A 526 20.94 15.43 -2.07
N LYS A 527 22.22 15.60 -1.93
CA LYS A 527 23.20 15.07 -2.91
C LYS A 527 23.22 13.55 -2.79
N VAL A 528 22.56 12.86 -3.71
CA VAL A 528 22.50 11.39 -3.78
C VAL A 528 23.75 10.80 -4.45
N GLY A 529 24.64 11.63 -4.93
CA GLY A 529 25.93 11.22 -5.48
C GLY A 529 27.00 11.29 -4.42
N PHE A 530 27.80 10.23 -4.32
CA PHE A 530 29.05 10.26 -3.60
C PHE A 530 29.98 11.27 -4.30
N ASP A 531 30.19 12.43 -3.68
CA ASP A 531 31.27 13.32 -4.10
C ASP A 531 32.56 12.78 -3.45
N ARG A 532 33.47 12.36 -4.30
CA ARG A 532 34.79 11.90 -3.90
C ARG A 532 35.55 12.93 -3.03
N ASN A 533 35.27 14.21 -3.26
CA ASN A 533 35.85 15.33 -2.53
C ASN A 533 35.16 15.61 -1.19
N ASP A 534 33.99 14.99 -0.93
CA ASP A 534 33.22 15.14 0.31
C ASP A 534 33.49 14.03 1.35
N LEU A 535 34.43 13.09 1.03
CA LEU A 535 34.91 12.13 2.02
C LEU A 535 35.87 12.79 3.02
N PRO A 536 35.83 12.35 4.28
CA PRO A 536 36.99 12.56 5.17
C PRO A 536 38.26 12.05 4.48
N GLN A 537 39.29 12.85 4.43
CA GLN A 537 40.53 12.56 3.67
C GLN A 537 41.47 11.59 4.43
N GLY A 538 40.95 10.40 4.79
CA GLY A 538 41.71 9.35 5.48
C GLY A 538 42.71 8.64 4.58
N ARG A 539 43.69 8.03 5.24
CA ARG A 539 44.71 7.15 4.66
C ARG A 539 44.44 5.72 5.06
N TRP A 540 44.79 4.76 4.19
CA TRP A 540 44.93 3.38 4.62
C TRP A 540 46.15 3.31 5.55
N ILE A 541 46.00 2.72 6.71
CA ILE A 541 47.04 2.57 7.74
C ILE A 541 47.12 1.12 8.18
N TRP A 542 48.32 0.71 8.59
CA TRP A 542 48.60 -0.56 9.25
C TRP A 542 49.78 -0.48 10.21
N SER A 543 50.09 -1.61 10.87
CA SER A 543 51.30 -1.71 11.75
C SER A 543 52.63 -1.78 10.97
N SER A 544 52.58 -2.03 9.65
CA SER A 544 53.76 -2.11 8.77
C SER A 544 53.55 -1.33 7.49
N ALA A 545 54.54 -0.64 7.00
CA ALA A 545 54.49 0.05 5.68
C ALA A 545 54.37 -0.91 4.48
N GLU A 546 54.78 -2.17 4.65
CA GLU A 546 54.69 -3.22 3.61
C GLU A 546 53.30 -3.87 3.55
N ALA A 547 52.36 -3.47 4.41
CA ALA A 547 51.07 -4.14 4.55
C ALA A 547 50.23 -4.15 3.26
N ALA A 548 50.36 -3.15 2.40
CA ALA A 548 49.65 -3.14 1.11
C ALA A 548 50.18 -4.21 0.14
N LYS A 549 51.44 -4.64 0.29
CA LYS A 549 52.07 -5.69 -0.52
C LYS A 549 51.82 -7.08 0.07
N GLY A 550 51.61 -7.17 1.38
CA GLY A 550 51.27 -8.37 2.10
C GLY A 550 52.06 -8.52 3.41
N VAL A 551 51.36 -8.82 4.48
CA VAL A 551 51.85 -9.16 5.80
C VAL A 551 51.27 -10.49 6.27
N GLU A 552 51.91 -11.10 7.27
CA GLU A 552 51.38 -12.31 7.89
C GLU A 552 49.98 -12.07 8.51
N PRO A 553 49.10 -13.08 8.51
CA PRO A 553 47.82 -13.02 9.21
C PRO A 553 48.04 -12.66 10.71
N GLY A 554 47.11 -11.86 11.23
CA GLY A 554 47.15 -11.43 12.64
C GLY A 554 46.32 -10.20 12.89
N THR A 555 46.17 -9.84 14.17
CA THR A 555 45.41 -8.68 14.61
C THR A 555 46.32 -7.52 14.95
N SER A 556 45.93 -6.33 14.52
CA SER A 556 46.55 -5.07 14.92
C SER A 556 45.54 -4.21 15.68
N TYR A 557 46.00 -3.59 16.76
CA TYR A 557 45.19 -2.80 17.67
C TYR A 557 45.52 -1.32 17.47
N PHE A 558 44.50 -0.50 17.14
CA PHE A 558 44.66 0.91 16.83
C PHE A 558 43.98 1.79 17.86
N ARG A 559 44.56 2.94 18.17
CA ARG A 559 44.05 3.91 19.14
C ARG A 559 44.18 5.32 18.59
N LYS A 560 43.13 6.16 18.81
CA LYS A 560 43.15 7.60 18.50
C LYS A 560 42.43 8.36 19.58
N ARG A 561 43.16 9.25 20.28
CA ARG A 561 42.62 10.27 21.18
C ARG A 561 42.45 11.58 20.45
N PHE A 562 41.33 12.28 20.70
CA PHE A 562 41.07 13.63 20.16
C PHE A 562 40.05 14.36 21.02
N GLU A 563 39.92 15.67 20.80
CA GLU A 563 38.97 16.51 21.52
C GLU A 563 37.94 17.10 20.56
N LEU A 564 36.66 17.17 21.00
CA LEU A 564 35.59 17.83 20.28
C LEU A 564 35.18 19.14 20.99
N PRO A 565 34.95 20.22 20.22
CA PRO A 565 34.58 21.52 20.79
C PRO A 565 33.24 21.49 21.50
N ASP A 566 32.32 20.65 21.00
CA ASP A 566 30.98 20.42 21.60
C ASP A 566 30.49 18.99 21.30
N LYS A 567 29.33 18.65 21.88
CA LYS A 567 28.64 17.39 21.57
C LYS A 567 28.12 17.42 20.12
N PRO A 568 28.51 16.48 19.26
CA PRO A 568 28.10 16.51 17.87
C PRO A 568 26.60 16.19 17.70
N LYS A 569 25.94 16.87 16.75
CA LYS A 569 24.60 16.56 16.28
C LYS A 569 24.60 15.28 15.42
N THR A 570 25.60 15.12 14.55
CA THR A 570 25.88 13.89 13.80
C THR A 570 27.37 13.53 13.91
N ALA A 571 27.65 12.23 13.87
CA ALA A 571 29.00 11.68 13.77
C ALA A 571 28.97 10.52 12.79
N ASP A 572 29.25 10.81 11.53
CA ASP A 572 29.18 9.85 10.45
C ASP A 572 30.50 9.12 10.31
N VAL A 573 30.52 7.87 10.76
CA VAL A 573 31.71 7.00 10.79
C VAL A 573 31.68 6.08 9.58
N ILE A 574 32.74 6.08 8.79
CA ILE A 574 32.97 5.16 7.67
C ILE A 574 34.23 4.35 8.01
N ALA A 575 34.15 3.03 7.92
CA ALA A 575 35.31 2.15 8.16
C ALA A 575 35.37 1.03 7.11
N ALA A 576 36.55 0.77 6.61
CA ALA A 576 36.92 -0.38 5.79
C ALA A 576 38.18 -1.02 6.32
N VAL A 577 38.19 -2.31 6.51
CA VAL A 577 39.33 -3.07 7.02
C VAL A 577 39.47 -4.38 6.26
N ASP A 578 40.67 -4.73 5.89
CA ASP A 578 40.99 -6.00 5.27
C ASP A 578 41.65 -6.90 6.34
N ASN A 579 40.95 -7.96 6.89
CA ASN A 579 39.65 -8.50 6.47
C ASN A 579 38.52 -8.15 7.45
N SER A 580 38.76 -8.22 8.76
CA SER A 580 37.70 -8.03 9.78
C SER A 580 38.11 -7.02 10.86
N PHE A 581 37.12 -6.42 11.53
CA PHE A 581 37.38 -5.46 12.58
C PHE A 581 36.26 -5.28 13.58
N VAL A 582 36.59 -4.77 14.76
CA VAL A 582 35.68 -4.20 15.74
C VAL A 582 36.19 -2.80 16.12
N LEU A 583 35.31 -1.81 15.99
CA LEU A 583 35.55 -0.41 16.38
C LEU A 583 34.74 -0.07 17.62
N LEU A 584 35.40 0.47 18.63
CA LEU A 584 34.77 1.02 19.82
C LEU A 584 34.93 2.54 19.87
N VAL A 585 33.96 3.21 20.45
CA VAL A 585 34.04 4.65 20.77
C VAL A 585 33.79 4.84 22.25
N ASN A 586 34.77 5.40 22.97
CA ASN A 586 34.68 5.58 24.41
C ASN A 586 34.26 4.29 25.13
N GLU A 587 34.90 3.16 24.81
CA GLU A 587 34.68 1.80 25.33
C GLU A 587 33.37 1.15 24.87
N ARG A 588 32.52 1.84 24.14
CA ARG A 588 31.20 1.35 23.70
C ARG A 588 31.26 0.84 22.27
N ASN A 589 30.53 -0.24 21.99
CA ASN A 589 30.45 -0.81 20.66
C ASN A 589 29.99 0.23 19.63
N GLY A 590 30.80 0.38 18.59
CA GLY A 590 30.59 1.26 17.46
C GLY A 590 30.15 0.52 16.21
N ILE A 591 31.10 0.01 15.44
CA ILE A 591 30.94 -0.69 14.17
C ILE A 591 31.82 -1.93 14.13
N ALA A 592 31.36 -3.01 13.51
CA ALA A 592 32.18 -4.17 13.18
C ALA A 592 31.95 -4.59 11.72
N GLY A 593 32.93 -5.22 11.09
CA GLY A 593 32.87 -5.72 9.73
C GLY A 593 33.75 -6.96 9.53
N LYS A 594 33.38 -7.79 8.53
CA LYS A 594 34.11 -9.01 8.16
C LYS A 594 34.41 -9.08 6.65
N ASN A 595 34.32 -7.96 5.95
CA ASN A 595 34.56 -7.92 4.50
C ASN A 595 35.00 -6.50 4.11
N TRP A 596 36.20 -6.36 3.64
CA TRP A 596 36.78 -5.09 3.18
C TRP A 596 36.10 -4.54 1.91
N GLU A 597 35.45 -5.39 1.11
CA GLU A 597 34.67 -5.00 -0.05
C GLU A 597 33.39 -4.28 0.31
N GLU A 598 32.95 -4.38 1.57
CA GLU A 598 31.75 -3.76 2.10
C GLU A 598 32.12 -2.74 3.18
N PRO A 599 32.55 -1.51 2.82
CA PRO A 599 32.79 -0.45 3.81
C PRO A 599 31.58 -0.29 4.70
N LYS A 600 31.79 -0.20 6.00
CA LYS A 600 30.73 -0.05 7.00
C LYS A 600 30.54 1.42 7.31
N PHE A 601 29.28 1.80 7.45
CA PHE A 601 28.87 3.15 7.80
C PHE A 601 27.91 3.12 8.99
N ARG A 602 28.08 4.07 9.92
CA ARG A 602 27.15 4.27 11.04
C ARG A 602 27.24 5.69 11.57
N ASN A 603 26.10 6.31 11.87
CA ASN A 603 26.09 7.53 12.70
C ASN A 603 26.21 7.12 14.17
N LEU A 604 27.24 7.64 14.84
CA LEU A 604 27.58 7.32 16.23
C LEU A 604 27.55 8.56 17.14
N ALA A 605 26.80 9.61 16.80
CA ALA A 605 26.76 10.85 17.58
C ALA A 605 26.51 10.64 19.07
N ASN A 606 25.70 9.64 19.43
CA ASN A 606 25.39 9.31 20.82
C ASN A 606 26.56 8.64 21.60
N ARG A 607 27.62 8.28 20.92
CA ARG A 607 28.86 7.69 21.53
C ARG A 607 29.93 8.75 21.82
N PHE A 608 29.82 9.92 21.16
CA PHE A 608 30.80 11.02 21.35
C PHE A 608 30.28 12.07 22.34
N LYS A 609 31.23 12.74 22.99
CA LYS A 609 30.96 13.79 23.97
C LYS A 609 31.82 15.03 23.70
N LYS A 610 31.46 16.16 24.30
CA LYS A 610 32.34 17.34 24.35
C LYS A 610 33.64 17.01 25.07
N GLY A 611 34.75 17.56 24.61
CA GLY A 611 36.10 17.32 25.18
C GLY A 611 36.70 15.99 24.70
N LYS A 612 37.39 15.30 25.57
CA LYS A 612 38.24 14.12 25.26
C LYS A 612 37.40 12.93 24.82
N ASN A 613 37.74 12.34 23.66
CA ASN A 613 37.18 11.12 23.10
C ASN A 613 38.28 10.15 22.70
N LEU A 614 37.96 8.87 22.70
CA LEU A 614 38.83 7.77 22.28
C LEU A 614 38.10 6.92 21.24
N VAL A 615 38.75 6.63 20.12
CA VAL A 615 38.35 5.59 19.16
C VAL A 615 39.40 4.51 19.15
N THR A 616 38.99 3.26 19.28
CA THR A 616 39.86 2.07 19.22
C THR A 616 39.35 1.10 18.18
N VAL A 617 40.28 0.44 17.48
CA VAL A 617 39.95 -0.56 16.45
C VAL A 617 40.83 -1.77 16.62
N SER A 618 40.23 -2.96 16.79
CA SER A 618 40.93 -4.22 16.55
C SER A 618 40.70 -4.62 15.10
N ALA A 619 41.75 -4.73 14.32
CA ALA A 619 41.69 -5.04 12.89
C ALA A 619 42.47 -6.32 12.61
N THR A 620 41.83 -7.32 12.02
CA THR A 620 42.43 -8.64 11.77
C THR A 620 42.61 -8.86 10.28
N ASN A 621 43.84 -9.17 9.89
CA ASN A 621 44.21 -9.75 8.62
C ASN A 621 44.04 -11.26 8.70
N GLU A 622 43.13 -11.81 7.94
CA GLU A 622 42.78 -13.23 7.92
C GLU A 622 43.46 -13.90 6.71
N GLY A 623 43.70 -15.21 6.77
CA GLY A 623 44.28 -15.98 5.67
C GLY A 623 45.25 -17.05 6.15
N SER A 624 45.78 -17.84 5.21
CA SER A 624 46.77 -18.89 5.46
C SER A 624 48.22 -18.51 5.11
N GLY A 625 48.45 -17.26 4.70
CA GLY A 625 49.77 -16.75 4.32
C GLY A 625 49.71 -15.24 4.11
N LYS A 626 50.87 -14.65 3.76
CA LYS A 626 51.03 -13.20 3.54
C LYS A 626 50.02 -12.68 2.52
N ASN A 627 49.26 -11.69 2.95
CA ASN A 627 48.27 -11.04 2.09
C ASN A 627 48.13 -9.56 2.50
N PRO A 628 47.55 -8.70 1.64
CA PRO A 628 47.35 -7.28 1.95
C PRO A 628 46.52 -7.08 3.21
N ALA A 629 46.89 -6.06 4.01
CA ALA A 629 46.18 -5.66 5.20
C ALA A 629 46.07 -4.14 5.29
N GLY A 630 44.97 -3.63 5.73
CA GLY A 630 44.75 -2.18 5.84
C GLY A 630 43.51 -1.80 6.61
N LEU A 631 43.57 -0.70 7.33
CA LEU A 631 42.45 0.00 7.96
C LEU A 631 42.31 1.37 7.33
N TRP A 632 41.13 1.70 6.86
CA TRP A 632 40.74 3.04 6.47
C TRP A 632 39.56 3.48 7.33
N LEU A 633 39.65 4.67 7.93
CA LEU A 633 38.60 5.24 8.78
C LEU A 633 38.43 6.72 8.49
N GLY A 634 37.16 7.16 8.36
CA GLY A 634 36.80 8.57 8.36
C GLY A 634 35.59 8.83 9.25
N ILE A 635 35.69 9.84 10.10
CA ILE A 635 34.59 10.30 10.96
C ILE A 635 34.33 11.77 10.65
N ARG A 636 33.11 12.10 10.21
CA ARG A 636 32.68 13.49 10.05
C ARG A 636 31.72 13.86 11.16
N PHE A 637 32.10 14.84 11.94
CA PHE A 637 31.27 15.46 12.95
C PHE A 637 30.56 16.70 12.37
N GLN A 638 29.28 16.86 12.69
CA GLN A 638 28.54 18.09 12.46
C GLN A 638 27.95 18.56 13.78
N PHE A 639 28.15 19.83 14.11
CA PHE A 639 27.68 20.44 15.35
C PHE A 639 26.37 21.22 15.14
N ALA A 640 25.79 21.71 16.24
CA ALA A 640 24.49 22.39 16.20
C ALA A 640 24.56 23.75 15.44
N ASP A 641 25.70 24.39 15.40
CA ASP A 641 25.97 25.63 14.66
C ASP A 641 26.23 25.41 13.16
N GLY A 642 26.19 24.15 12.70
CA GLY A 642 26.46 23.78 11.32
C GLY A 642 27.91 23.55 10.96
N SER A 643 28.87 23.84 11.90
CA SER A 643 30.31 23.55 11.69
C SER A 643 30.57 22.05 11.55
N LYS A 644 31.66 21.71 10.82
CA LYS A 644 32.09 20.35 10.59
C LYS A 644 33.56 20.15 10.97
N THR A 645 33.87 18.97 11.48
CA THR A 645 35.23 18.52 11.79
C THR A 645 35.39 17.07 11.41
N ASP A 646 36.52 16.72 10.80
CA ASP A 646 36.83 15.36 10.42
C ASP A 646 37.94 14.78 11.31
N VAL A 647 37.77 13.53 11.72
CA VAL A 647 38.83 12.69 12.31
C VAL A 647 39.06 11.51 11.38
N VAL A 648 40.29 11.29 10.95
CA VAL A 648 40.63 10.32 9.91
C VAL A 648 41.72 9.36 10.35
N SER A 649 41.80 8.22 9.68
CA SER A 649 42.99 7.35 9.78
C SER A 649 44.18 7.99 9.09
N ASP A 650 45.26 8.17 9.83
CA ASP A 650 46.52 8.75 9.42
C ASP A 650 47.66 8.26 10.32
N LYS A 651 48.87 8.74 10.10
CA LYS A 651 50.05 8.40 10.94
C LYS A 651 49.96 8.82 12.41
N SER A 652 48.97 9.64 12.77
CA SER A 652 48.81 10.08 14.20
C SER A 652 48.10 9.01 15.04
N TRP A 653 47.62 7.94 14.45
CA TRP A 653 47.10 6.78 15.18
C TRP A 653 48.21 5.96 15.81
N LYS A 654 47.99 5.51 17.03
CA LYS A 654 48.86 4.54 17.70
C LYS A 654 48.46 3.12 17.34
N VAL A 655 49.44 2.22 17.15
CA VAL A 655 49.21 0.83 16.79
C VAL A 655 50.14 -0.12 17.56
N SER A 656 49.58 -1.27 17.95
CA SER A 656 50.29 -2.44 18.50
C SER A 656 49.80 -3.73 17.84
N SER A 657 50.67 -4.73 17.80
CA SER A 657 50.29 -6.11 17.42
C SER A 657 49.99 -6.98 18.66
N GLU A 658 50.16 -6.45 19.85
CA GLU A 658 49.89 -7.16 21.10
C GLU A 658 48.54 -6.78 21.67
N ASP A 659 47.80 -7.75 22.16
CA ASP A 659 46.54 -7.61 22.86
C ASP A 659 46.78 -7.31 24.34
N ALA A 660 47.16 -6.07 24.65
CA ALA A 660 47.41 -5.65 26.00
C ALA A 660 46.11 -5.46 26.80
N ASP A 661 46.05 -5.98 28.02
CA ASP A 661 44.87 -5.84 28.86
C ASP A 661 44.51 -4.35 29.07
N GLY A 662 43.24 -4.03 28.86
CA GLY A 662 42.74 -2.67 28.98
C GLY A 662 43.12 -1.71 27.85
N TRP A 663 43.71 -2.19 26.75
CA TRP A 663 44.16 -1.35 25.64
C TRP A 663 43.06 -0.43 25.07
N ASN A 664 41.79 -0.79 25.22
CA ASN A 664 40.64 -0.04 24.74
C ASN A 664 40.12 1.00 25.75
N LYS A 665 40.71 1.13 26.92
CA LYS A 665 40.34 2.09 27.97
C LYS A 665 41.02 3.45 27.78
N PRO A 666 40.34 4.57 28.18
CA PRO A 666 40.91 5.92 28.03
C PRO A 666 42.23 6.18 28.79
N ASP A 667 42.41 5.54 29.95
CA ASP A 667 43.54 5.68 30.86
C ASP A 667 44.72 4.75 30.53
N PHE A 668 44.57 3.86 29.57
CA PHE A 668 45.66 2.98 29.13
C PHE A 668 46.88 3.77 28.64
N ASP A 669 48.05 3.44 29.11
CA ASP A 669 49.30 4.03 28.65
C ASP A 669 49.74 3.44 27.31
N ASP A 670 49.59 4.22 26.25
CA ASP A 670 50.02 3.87 24.89
C ASP A 670 51.30 4.58 24.45
N THR A 671 52.13 5.07 25.39
CA THR A 671 53.39 5.76 25.08
C THR A 671 54.36 4.88 24.32
N THR A 672 54.39 3.59 24.62
CA THR A 672 55.23 2.58 23.96
C THR A 672 54.71 2.15 22.59
N TRP A 673 53.47 2.48 22.26
CA TRP A 673 52.89 2.10 20.97
C TRP A 673 53.48 2.91 19.82
N ARG A 674 53.73 2.26 18.70
CA ARG A 674 54.23 2.92 17.49
C ARG A 674 53.15 3.75 16.82
N GLN A 675 53.56 4.71 16.00
CA GLN A 675 52.66 5.35 15.05
C GLN A 675 52.31 4.37 13.91
N ALA A 676 51.08 4.44 13.45
CA ALA A 676 50.60 3.65 12.31
C ALA A 676 51.32 4.09 11.02
N SER A 677 51.69 3.11 10.19
CA SER A 677 52.26 3.36 8.87
C SER A 677 51.16 3.73 7.89
N GLU A 678 51.28 4.86 7.18
CA GLU A 678 50.40 5.24 6.09
C GLU A 678 50.77 4.44 4.86
N LEU A 679 49.75 3.80 4.21
CA LEU A 679 49.90 3.00 3.01
C LEU A 679 49.53 3.80 1.75
N GLY A 680 48.48 4.62 1.81
CA GLY A 680 48.03 5.44 0.69
C GLY A 680 46.62 6.00 0.87
N GLY A 681 46.14 6.69 -0.16
CA GLY A 681 44.79 7.31 -0.17
C GLY A 681 43.67 6.30 -0.33
N ALA A 682 42.46 6.77 -0.19
CA ALA A 682 41.24 5.95 -0.21
C ALA A 682 41.13 5.00 -1.42
N ASP A 683 41.61 5.41 -2.59
CA ASP A 683 41.50 4.65 -3.84
C ASP A 683 42.70 3.80 -4.21
N MET A 684 43.65 3.67 -3.31
CA MET A 684 44.85 2.85 -3.60
C MET A 684 44.48 1.37 -3.80
N ALA A 685 45.23 0.69 -4.67
CA ALA A 685 45.18 -0.76 -4.79
C ALA A 685 45.72 -1.45 -3.54
N PRO A 686 45.18 -2.62 -3.13
CA PRO A 686 44.12 -3.38 -3.82
C PRO A 686 42.68 -2.93 -3.51
N TRP A 687 42.49 -2.01 -2.57
CA TRP A 687 41.18 -1.77 -1.96
C TRP A 687 40.24 -0.88 -2.79
N GLY A 688 40.65 0.20 -3.39
CA GLY A 688 39.88 1.06 -4.27
C GLY A 688 38.53 1.51 -3.65
N LEU A 689 38.55 2.10 -2.45
CA LEU A 689 37.43 2.39 -1.59
C LEU A 689 36.30 3.17 -2.30
N ALA A 690 36.63 4.20 -3.08
CA ALA A 690 35.61 5.03 -3.75
C ALA A 690 34.78 4.27 -4.80
N LYS A 691 35.33 3.25 -5.46
CA LYS A 691 34.56 2.40 -6.39
C LYS A 691 33.53 1.54 -5.67
N ARG A 692 33.80 1.18 -4.43
CA ARG A 692 32.98 0.32 -3.58
C ARG A 692 31.92 1.11 -2.80
N MET A 693 32.13 2.42 -2.64
CA MET A 693 31.21 3.30 -1.93
C MET A 693 30.06 3.85 -2.78
N LYS A 694 29.87 3.42 -4.03
CA LYS A 694 28.72 3.82 -4.86
C LYS A 694 27.36 3.55 -4.20
N ILE A 695 27.31 2.57 -3.31
CA ILE A 695 26.12 2.27 -2.49
C ILE A 695 26.06 3.18 -1.24
N SER A 696 27.18 3.71 -0.80
CA SER A 696 27.33 4.42 0.46
C SER A 696 26.77 5.85 0.46
N GLY A 697 26.69 6.52 -0.67
CA GLY A 697 26.09 7.88 -0.73
C GLY A 697 24.64 7.94 -0.29
N LEU A 698 23.87 6.91 -0.62
CA LEU A 698 22.51 6.74 -0.12
C LEU A 698 22.48 6.30 1.35
N VAL A 699 23.39 5.41 1.75
CA VAL A 699 23.54 5.00 3.16
C VAL A 699 23.87 6.20 4.04
N LEU A 700 24.71 7.13 3.56
CA LEU A 700 25.00 8.41 4.23
C LEU A 700 23.75 9.30 4.34
N ALA A 701 22.97 9.44 3.25
CA ALA A 701 21.72 10.18 3.25
C ALA A 701 20.68 9.61 4.21
N PHE A 702 20.70 8.29 4.44
CA PHE A 702 19.80 7.59 5.36
C PHE A 702 20.32 7.51 6.82
N GLY A 703 21.52 8.00 7.11
CA GLY A 703 22.09 7.99 8.47
C GLY A 703 22.30 6.60 9.06
N GLY A 704 22.48 5.56 8.22
CA GLY A 704 22.71 4.18 8.66
C GLY A 704 21.55 3.54 9.44
N ARG A 705 20.34 4.09 9.35
CA ARG A 705 19.11 3.56 9.95
C ARG A 705 18.13 3.24 8.84
N PHE A 706 17.96 1.94 8.56
CA PHE A 706 17.06 1.49 7.47
C PHE A 706 15.79 0.89 8.04
N ARG A 707 14.68 1.35 7.50
CA ARG A 707 13.34 0.88 7.81
C ARG A 707 13.09 -0.50 7.22
N GLU A 708 12.16 -1.24 7.81
CA GLU A 708 11.78 -2.57 7.33
C GLU A 708 11.17 -2.53 5.91
N SER A 709 10.60 -1.41 5.49
CA SER A 709 10.17 -1.19 4.10
C SER A 709 11.30 -1.33 3.06
N LEU A 710 12.54 -1.08 3.45
CA LEU A 710 13.74 -1.21 2.62
C LEU A 710 14.47 -2.56 2.82
N ARG A 711 13.81 -3.53 3.43
CA ARG A 711 14.37 -4.87 3.70
C ARG A 711 13.65 -5.96 2.92
N ASN A 712 14.30 -7.09 2.73
CA ASN A 712 13.64 -8.28 2.23
C ASN A 712 12.59 -8.76 3.23
N LYS A 713 11.54 -9.41 2.75
CA LYS A 713 10.55 -10.07 3.62
C LYS A 713 11.21 -11.17 4.45
N THR A 714 10.72 -11.36 5.67
CA THR A 714 11.12 -12.42 6.60
C THR A 714 9.91 -13.30 6.92
N ALA A 715 10.13 -14.41 7.62
CA ALA A 715 9.03 -15.26 8.10
C ALA A 715 8.05 -14.45 8.97
N LEU A 716 8.56 -13.60 9.86
CA LEU A 716 7.74 -12.72 10.70
C LEU A 716 6.91 -11.74 9.86
N THR A 717 7.54 -10.99 8.95
CA THR A 717 6.81 -10.00 8.15
C THR A 717 5.80 -10.63 7.20
N THR A 718 6.07 -11.85 6.71
CA THR A 718 5.11 -12.64 5.92
C THR A 718 3.91 -13.05 6.77
N ALA A 719 4.15 -13.57 7.97
CA ALA A 719 3.09 -13.93 8.92
C ALA A 719 2.24 -12.70 9.33
N LEU A 720 2.85 -11.53 9.44
CA LEU A 720 2.18 -10.26 9.72
C LEU A 720 1.50 -9.63 8.49
N GLY A 721 1.39 -10.36 7.37
CA GLY A 721 0.61 -9.98 6.20
C GLY A 721 1.36 -9.18 5.13
N ARG A 722 2.70 -9.13 5.15
CA ARG A 722 3.47 -8.53 4.05
C ARG A 722 3.38 -9.43 2.81
N PRO A 723 2.81 -8.95 1.69
CA PRO A 723 2.59 -9.77 0.50
C PRO A 723 3.89 -10.10 -0.24
N ASN A 724 3.83 -11.11 -1.10
CA ASN A 724 4.94 -11.49 -1.99
C ASN A 724 5.06 -10.60 -3.24
N ARG A 725 4.11 -9.65 -3.46
CA ARG A 725 4.07 -8.72 -4.59
C ARG A 725 3.97 -9.37 -5.98
N GLU A 726 3.55 -10.62 -6.03
CA GLU A 726 3.24 -11.30 -7.31
C GLU A 726 1.92 -10.82 -7.90
N GLN A 727 1.02 -10.33 -7.06
CA GLN A 727 -0.26 -9.73 -7.42
C GLN A 727 -0.32 -8.28 -6.94
N VAL A 728 -1.19 -7.49 -7.56
CA VAL A 728 -1.56 -6.16 -7.03
C VAL A 728 -2.21 -6.37 -5.67
N THR A 729 -1.69 -5.70 -4.66
CA THR A 729 -2.23 -5.76 -3.30
C THR A 729 -2.48 -4.33 -2.83
N THR A 730 -3.72 -3.92 -2.82
CA THR A 730 -4.15 -2.57 -2.40
C THR A 730 -4.53 -2.55 -0.93
N GLU A 731 -4.99 -3.69 -0.42
CA GLU A 731 -5.29 -3.91 0.98
C GLU A 731 -4.63 -5.18 1.48
N ARG A 732 -4.12 -5.14 2.70
CA ARG A 732 -3.56 -6.32 3.37
C ARG A 732 -4.63 -6.95 4.27
N PRO A 733 -4.64 -8.29 4.43
CA PRO A 733 -5.59 -8.95 5.33
C PRO A 733 -5.52 -8.37 6.75
N SER A 734 -6.67 -7.99 7.29
CA SER A 734 -6.82 -7.46 8.66
C SER A 734 -7.11 -8.55 9.69
N VAL A 735 -7.59 -9.71 9.24
CA VAL A 735 -7.97 -10.84 10.11
C VAL A 735 -6.73 -11.52 10.68
N ALA A 736 -6.76 -11.81 11.98
CA ALA A 736 -5.72 -12.59 12.65
C ALA A 736 -5.69 -14.04 12.13
N THR A 737 -4.49 -14.55 11.89
CA THR A 737 -4.30 -15.94 11.45
C THR A 737 -3.53 -16.74 12.50
N THR A 738 -3.71 -18.06 12.51
CA THR A 738 -2.93 -18.98 13.36
C THR A 738 -1.43 -18.84 13.11
N LEU A 739 -1.03 -18.67 11.85
CA LEU A 739 0.39 -18.44 11.50
C LEU A 739 0.94 -17.19 12.17
N GLN A 740 0.14 -16.14 12.23
CA GLN A 740 0.52 -14.88 12.90
C GLN A 740 0.67 -15.08 14.42
N ALA A 741 -0.29 -15.77 15.07
CA ALA A 741 -0.18 -16.10 16.48
C ALA A 741 1.11 -16.89 16.76
N LEU A 742 1.39 -17.93 15.99
CA LEU A 742 2.60 -18.74 16.12
C LEU A 742 3.89 -17.92 15.90
N ALA A 743 3.91 -17.04 14.90
CA ALA A 743 5.08 -16.20 14.62
C ALA A 743 5.35 -15.17 15.75
N LEU A 744 4.31 -14.70 16.41
CA LEU A 744 4.42 -13.77 17.54
C LEU A 744 4.79 -14.47 18.85
N THR A 745 4.38 -15.73 19.07
CA THR A 745 4.67 -16.45 20.33
C THR A 745 5.98 -17.22 20.25
N ASN A 746 6.26 -17.92 19.14
CA ASN A 746 7.40 -18.86 19.01
C ASN A 746 8.32 -18.55 17.83
N GLY A 747 8.15 -17.39 17.16
CA GLY A 747 8.88 -17.09 15.96
C GLY A 747 10.33 -16.68 16.22
N GLU A 748 11.31 -17.41 15.69
CA GLU A 748 12.75 -17.15 15.82
C GLU A 748 13.13 -15.72 15.45
N VAL A 749 12.50 -15.14 14.40
CA VAL A 749 12.82 -13.79 13.93
C VAL A 749 12.41 -12.74 14.98
N LEU A 750 11.24 -12.89 15.61
CA LEU A 750 10.80 -11.98 16.66
C LEU A 750 11.66 -12.14 17.92
N SER A 751 11.88 -13.36 18.36
CA SER A 751 12.74 -13.66 19.51
C SER A 751 14.12 -13.03 19.34
N LYS A 752 14.73 -13.19 18.16
CA LYS A 752 16.01 -12.55 17.86
C LYS A 752 15.94 -11.01 17.89
N LEU A 753 14.89 -10.40 17.33
CA LEU A 753 14.73 -8.94 17.36
C LEU A 753 14.61 -8.41 18.79
N ILE A 754 13.86 -9.09 19.63
CA ILE A 754 13.67 -8.74 21.04
C ILE A 754 14.96 -8.92 21.82
N LYS A 755 15.66 -10.05 21.64
CA LYS A 755 16.94 -10.33 22.28
C LYS A 755 18.03 -9.31 21.92
N ASP A 756 18.19 -9.02 20.63
CA ASP A 756 19.13 -8.00 20.14
C ASP A 756 18.75 -6.60 20.68
N GLY A 757 17.44 -6.32 20.81
CA GLY A 757 16.93 -5.09 21.38
C GLY A 757 17.15 -4.99 22.89
N ALA A 758 16.94 -6.06 23.63
CA ALA A 758 17.16 -6.13 25.06
C ALA A 758 18.64 -5.92 25.40
N ALA A 759 19.55 -6.55 24.66
CA ALA A 759 20.99 -6.33 24.80
C ALA A 759 21.41 -4.86 24.55
N ALA A 760 20.78 -4.19 23.57
CA ALA A 760 21.01 -2.77 23.32
C ALA A 760 20.55 -1.88 24.48
N LEU A 761 19.39 -2.18 25.06
CA LEU A 761 18.81 -1.43 26.18
C LEU A 761 19.57 -1.69 27.50
N ALA A 762 20.00 -2.90 27.76
CA ALA A 762 20.80 -3.25 28.95
C ALA A 762 22.09 -2.45 28.99
N GLY A 763 22.70 -2.15 27.83
CA GLY A 763 23.92 -1.34 27.74
C GLY A 763 23.71 0.17 28.02
N GLU A 764 22.47 0.65 28.18
CA GLU A 764 22.22 2.08 28.44
C GLU A 764 22.32 2.47 29.93
N GLY A 765 22.20 1.53 30.85
CA GLY A 765 22.18 1.74 32.30
C GLY A 765 20.89 2.46 32.78
N GLY A 766 20.71 2.53 34.12
CA GLY A 766 19.65 3.41 34.66
C GLY A 766 18.44 2.75 35.31
N GLY A 767 18.59 1.56 35.88
CA GLY A 767 17.55 0.90 36.70
C GLY A 767 16.32 0.40 35.91
N GLN A 768 15.90 -0.82 36.18
CA GLN A 768 14.86 -1.53 35.39
C GLN A 768 13.49 -0.84 35.42
N GLN A 769 13.06 -0.30 36.57
CA GLN A 769 11.78 0.40 36.68
C GLN A 769 11.71 1.68 35.82
N ARG A 770 12.82 2.42 35.75
CA ARG A 770 12.92 3.61 34.89
C ARG A 770 12.87 3.22 33.41
N LEU A 771 13.55 2.11 33.06
CA LEU A 771 13.53 1.56 31.72
C LEU A 771 12.12 1.08 31.34
N ALA A 772 11.45 0.33 32.21
CA ALA A 772 10.10 -0.14 32.00
C ALA A 772 9.10 1.01 31.75
N LYS A 773 9.14 2.04 32.60
CA LYS A 773 8.32 3.25 32.40
C LYS A 773 8.60 3.94 31.07
N ARG A 774 9.87 4.01 30.64
CA ARG A 774 10.28 4.57 29.35
C ARG A 774 9.74 3.73 28.19
N VAL A 775 9.88 2.40 28.26
CA VAL A 775 9.43 1.49 27.21
C VAL A 775 7.91 1.55 27.05
N PHE A 776 7.15 1.48 28.12
CA PHE A 776 5.67 1.61 28.06
C PHE A 776 5.23 2.95 27.47
N ARG A 777 5.84 4.05 27.90
CA ARG A 777 5.53 5.37 27.38
C ARG A 777 5.85 5.49 25.87
N ALA A 778 6.95 4.92 25.45
CA ALA A 778 7.33 4.92 24.03
C ALA A 778 6.47 3.99 23.17
N ALA A 779 6.13 2.80 23.69
CA ALA A 779 5.39 1.77 22.98
C ALA A 779 3.90 2.10 22.82
N ILE A 780 3.24 2.46 23.93
CA ILE A 780 1.79 2.61 24.01
C ILE A 780 1.33 3.98 24.52
N GLY A 781 2.28 4.90 24.76
CA GLY A 781 1.98 6.28 25.12
C GLY A 781 1.57 6.50 26.57
N ARG A 782 1.51 5.49 27.42
CA ARG A 782 1.17 5.59 28.86
C ARG A 782 2.22 4.92 29.73
N SER A 783 2.23 5.25 31.01
CA SER A 783 3.00 4.49 32.01
C SER A 783 2.32 3.13 32.29
N PRO A 784 3.09 2.13 32.77
CA PRO A 784 2.49 0.88 33.23
C PRO A 784 1.50 1.16 34.38
N ASN A 785 0.40 0.44 34.39
CA ASN A 785 -0.56 0.46 35.50
C ASN A 785 -0.01 -0.32 36.69
N GLN A 786 -0.79 -0.42 37.81
CA GLN A 786 -0.35 -1.06 39.03
C GLN A 786 -0.05 -2.55 38.84
N ALA A 787 -0.91 -3.29 38.13
CA ALA A 787 -0.70 -4.71 37.84
C ALA A 787 0.52 -4.95 36.94
N GLU A 788 0.64 -4.16 35.85
CA GLU A 788 1.81 -4.20 34.98
C GLU A 788 3.10 -3.84 35.73
N SER A 789 3.05 -2.86 36.65
CA SER A 789 4.19 -2.47 37.47
C SER A 789 4.61 -3.58 38.46
N ALA A 790 3.66 -4.29 39.02
CA ALA A 790 3.92 -5.45 39.91
C ALA A 790 4.59 -6.59 39.12
N MET A 791 4.02 -6.95 37.96
CA MET A 791 4.63 -7.97 37.06
C MET A 791 6.03 -7.61 36.62
N LEU A 792 6.29 -6.34 36.30
CA LEU A 792 7.63 -5.85 35.92
C LEU A 792 8.60 -5.88 37.11
N ALA A 793 8.13 -5.67 38.33
CA ALA A 793 8.97 -5.80 39.51
C ALA A 793 9.37 -7.27 39.76
N ASP A 794 8.45 -8.22 39.58
CA ASP A 794 8.76 -9.65 39.69
C ASP A 794 9.78 -10.09 38.62
N LEU A 795 9.62 -9.68 37.38
CA LEU A 795 10.60 -9.92 36.31
C LEU A 795 11.97 -9.30 36.63
N SER A 796 12.02 -8.21 37.40
CA SER A 796 13.25 -7.51 37.77
C SER A 796 14.07 -8.21 38.87
N ASN A 797 13.50 -9.19 39.55
CA ASN A 797 14.15 -9.95 40.63
C ASN A 797 15.02 -11.11 40.10
N GLY A 798 15.06 -11.35 38.78
CA GLY A 798 15.90 -12.36 38.15
C GLY A 798 17.39 -11.95 38.11
N ASP A 799 18.28 -12.92 38.15
CA ASP A 799 19.75 -12.73 38.16
C ASP A 799 20.31 -12.15 36.82
N ASN A 800 19.53 -12.19 35.76
CA ASN A 800 19.92 -11.74 34.41
C ASN A 800 19.10 -10.53 33.91
N ALA A 801 19.68 -9.35 34.05
CA ALA A 801 19.02 -8.11 33.61
C ALA A 801 18.62 -8.09 32.12
N ALA A 802 19.35 -8.76 31.25
CA ALA A 802 19.02 -8.82 29.83
C ALA A 802 17.78 -9.68 29.54
N GLU A 803 17.61 -10.80 30.22
CA GLU A 803 16.42 -11.66 30.15
C GLU A 803 15.18 -10.93 30.64
N SER A 804 15.29 -10.24 31.78
CA SER A 804 14.16 -9.44 32.30
C SER A 804 13.71 -8.34 31.31
N ILE A 805 14.66 -7.73 30.58
CA ILE A 805 14.35 -6.74 29.54
C ILE A 805 13.74 -7.44 28.29
N GLU A 806 14.20 -8.64 27.94
CA GLU A 806 13.67 -9.44 26.85
C GLU A 806 12.19 -9.78 27.10
N ASP A 807 11.87 -10.29 28.30
CA ASP A 807 10.51 -10.62 28.71
C ASP A 807 9.60 -9.41 28.74
N MET A 808 10.08 -8.28 29.25
CA MET A 808 9.36 -7.00 29.25
C MET A 808 9.07 -6.56 27.82
N LEU A 809 10.02 -6.57 26.92
CA LEU A 809 9.83 -6.19 25.50
C LEU A 809 8.84 -7.13 24.82
N TRP A 810 8.95 -8.43 25.07
CA TRP A 810 8.01 -9.40 24.54
C TRP A 810 6.58 -9.12 25.05
N ALA A 811 6.41 -8.97 26.35
CA ALA A 811 5.10 -8.68 26.97
C ALA A 811 4.47 -7.40 26.38
N VAL A 812 5.25 -6.32 26.26
CA VAL A 812 4.77 -5.05 25.68
C VAL A 812 4.37 -5.19 24.21
N THR A 813 5.15 -5.95 23.42
CA THR A 813 4.82 -6.15 22.00
C THR A 813 3.59 -7.03 21.79
N MET A 814 3.18 -7.82 22.79
CA MET A 814 1.94 -8.61 22.75
C MET A 814 0.70 -7.83 23.17
N LEU A 815 0.84 -6.66 23.77
CA LEU A 815 -0.31 -5.83 24.14
C LEU A 815 -1.13 -5.39 22.91
N PRO A 816 -2.46 -5.46 22.95
CA PRO A 816 -3.33 -4.93 21.90
C PRO A 816 -3.05 -3.44 21.61
N GLU A 817 -2.80 -2.64 22.65
CA GLU A 817 -2.46 -1.22 22.52
C GLU A 817 -1.16 -0.99 21.72
N PHE A 818 -0.22 -1.96 21.71
CA PHE A 818 0.97 -1.89 20.88
C PHE A 818 0.65 -2.25 19.43
N GLN A 819 -0.04 -3.36 19.20
CA GLN A 819 -0.27 -3.93 17.87
C GLN A 819 -1.33 -3.19 17.06
N LEU A 820 -2.26 -2.49 17.71
CA LEU A 820 -3.42 -1.88 17.08
C LEU A 820 -3.31 -0.35 17.00
N ILE A 821 -4.00 0.20 16.02
CA ILE A 821 -4.18 1.63 15.78
C ILE A 821 -5.66 1.93 16.07
N TYR A 822 -5.88 2.63 17.17
CA TYR A 822 -7.21 3.01 17.64
C TYR A 822 -7.62 4.38 17.17
#